data_2d59d59167415bb981c045a0bd8f09db
#
_entry.id   2d59d59167415bb981c045a0bd8f09db
#
_cell.length_a   1.000
_cell.length_b   1.000
_cell.length_c   1.000
_cell.angle_alpha   90.00
_cell.angle_beta   90.00
_cell.angle_gamma   90.00
#
_symmetry.space_group_name_H-M   'P 1'
#
loop_
_entity.id
_entity.type
_entity.pdbx_description
1 polymer ?
#
loop_
_entity_poly.entity_id
_entity_poly.type
_entity_poly.pdbx_seq_one_letter_code
_entity_poly.pdbx_strand_id
1 'polypeptide(L)'
;MKRYNHVYISLTIFTLLLSSCVHREDTVKWQLRDRVLSYYKDSFPNNDKYNAALFLLENMDAHYSVYNEGINGFYSFMDSVFQLPVQDDGFYNRMYDKAIRLYGREMAQNQILVPDTRAVTPEYLIANIDSAYSMWNAKWAGEYSFEHFCNYVLPYRVCHEPISDWRLKYMEQGLRKVMKLYDSQFNHTYIYGTYAAINKDIHAAVYYPKGYVPDFPAAMLDNIQVGTCRTFTDLNIARFRSIGVPVAKDFVPQWGSRSMNHEWVVLLPNENLCLPFGPNEKLSDHFFGREDHTLPKVFRHMYAKQKELLPLLNSGEVVPPLFSTPCIMDVTDSYTHTTDVTIRPFDGVCRKKKEYFYVAVFDNVGWQIVDWGKRKGNKITFRNLGRKIVYLPVDYTYDETIEPIGYPFTIDEYGNVNTIIVDTLHRQSVRLIRKYRYTKWQQELCRRTQGGRFQVASKEDFSDSITIATIGNITEARFYDLKTDYKGDYRYFRYLAPDGSYGNMAEVEMYDEQGKRPVIKQMFGRRYAVNGHRLENIFDGDVLTFYSRQFPDDSWAAVEFEEPQHISEVRFLPRNDDNFIREGEQYELYYWDGRRFASIARMEGNREGVLYVDNVPTNALLLLRNHTKGKEERIFTYENGEQVWW
;
A
#
# COMPACT_ATOMS: atom_id res chain seq x y z
N MET A 1 37.67 49.98 -17.20
CA MET A 1 36.87 50.39 -16.01
C MET A 1 35.37 50.59 -16.33
N LYS A 2 34.71 49.68 -17.04
CA LYS A 2 33.26 49.78 -17.37
C LYS A 2 32.47 48.43 -17.28
N ARG A 3 33.00 47.42 -16.58
CA ARG A 3 32.31 46.12 -16.43
C ARG A 3 31.89 45.75 -14.99
N TYR A 4 32.16 46.58 -14.00
CA TYR A 4 31.83 46.28 -12.59
C TYR A 4 30.52 46.89 -12.09
N ASN A 5 29.96 47.89 -12.78
CA ASN A 5 28.75 48.58 -12.30
C ASN A 5 27.44 47.81 -12.61
N HIS A 6 27.42 46.90 -13.59
CA HIS A 6 26.19 46.14 -13.89
C HIS A 6 25.94 44.95 -12.96
N VAL A 7 27.00 44.39 -12.35
CA VAL A 7 26.87 43.26 -11.42
C VAL A 7 26.33 43.70 -10.07
N TYR A 8 26.76 44.88 -9.59
CA TYR A 8 26.27 45.44 -8.33
C TYR A 8 24.82 45.94 -8.40
N ILE A 9 24.36 46.46 -9.53
CA ILE A 9 22.97 46.90 -9.71
C ILE A 9 22.04 45.68 -9.79
N SER A 10 22.47 44.62 -10.45
CA SER A 10 21.70 43.34 -10.55
C SER A 10 21.59 42.64 -9.20
N LEU A 11 22.67 42.60 -8.39
CA LEU A 11 22.62 41.99 -7.06
C LEU A 11 21.78 42.82 -6.07
N THR A 12 21.83 44.17 -6.14
CA THR A 12 21.04 45.05 -5.26
C THR A 12 19.55 45.00 -5.61
N ILE A 13 19.20 44.91 -6.88
CA ILE A 13 17.78 44.73 -7.33
C ILE A 13 17.26 43.33 -6.89
N PHE A 14 18.07 42.28 -6.99
CA PHE A 14 17.69 40.95 -6.58
C PHE A 14 17.52 40.84 -5.04
N THR A 15 18.42 41.46 -4.27
CA THR A 15 18.27 41.54 -2.79
C THR A 15 17.12 42.45 -2.36
N LEU A 16 16.81 43.53 -3.07
CA LEU A 16 15.63 44.36 -2.81
C LEU A 16 14.32 43.65 -3.17
N LEU A 17 14.30 42.88 -4.25
CA LEU A 17 13.13 42.05 -4.61
C LEU A 17 12.90 40.90 -3.62
N LEU A 18 13.96 40.23 -3.17
CA LEU A 18 13.87 39.21 -2.10
C LEU A 18 13.41 39.81 -0.78
N SER A 19 13.97 40.97 -0.37
CA SER A 19 13.53 41.64 0.86
C SER A 19 12.10 42.16 0.78
N SER A 20 11.64 42.63 -0.39
CA SER A 20 10.26 43.07 -0.58
C SER A 20 9.27 41.90 -0.58
N CYS A 21 9.65 40.74 -1.10
CA CYS A 21 8.85 39.51 -1.01
C CYS A 21 8.73 39.03 0.43
N VAL A 22 9.83 38.96 1.17
CA VAL A 22 9.85 38.56 2.58
C VAL A 22 9.01 39.53 3.43
N HIS A 23 9.16 40.86 3.25
CA HIS A 23 8.34 41.84 3.97
C HIS A 23 6.84 41.72 3.63
N ARG A 24 6.50 41.39 2.41
CA ARG A 24 5.10 41.23 1.99
C ARG A 24 4.48 39.95 2.58
N GLU A 25 5.25 38.87 2.68
CA GLU A 25 4.83 37.64 3.34
C GLU A 25 4.56 37.83 4.83
N ASP A 26 5.47 38.48 5.52
CA ASP A 26 5.30 38.80 6.95
C ASP A 26 4.08 39.69 7.19
N THR A 27 3.83 40.67 6.32
CA THR A 27 2.67 41.56 6.44
C THR A 27 1.35 40.81 6.28
N VAL A 28 1.22 39.89 5.28
CA VAL A 28 0.01 39.10 5.07
C VAL A 28 -0.23 38.14 6.23
N LYS A 29 0.81 37.48 6.72
CA LYS A 29 0.75 36.60 7.90
C LYS A 29 0.29 37.35 9.16
N TRP A 30 0.81 38.54 9.38
CA TRP A 30 0.40 39.41 10.50
C TRP A 30 -1.07 39.85 10.39
N GLN A 31 -1.52 40.25 9.21
CA GLN A 31 -2.92 40.64 8.99
C GLN A 31 -3.90 39.48 9.23
N LEU A 32 -3.60 38.26 8.74
CA LEU A 32 -4.41 37.10 9.01
C LEU A 32 -4.51 36.80 10.51
N ARG A 33 -3.34 36.77 11.20
CA ARG A 33 -3.26 36.48 12.63
C ARG A 33 -4.02 37.51 13.45
N ASP A 34 -3.77 38.79 13.20
CA ASP A 34 -4.39 39.88 13.94
C ASP A 34 -5.92 39.89 13.80
N ARG A 35 -6.42 39.77 12.57
CA ARG A 35 -7.88 39.74 12.31
C ARG A 35 -8.59 38.57 12.98
N VAL A 36 -8.02 37.38 12.93
CA VAL A 36 -8.65 36.16 13.52
C VAL A 36 -8.64 36.24 15.06
N LEU A 37 -7.48 36.60 15.64
CA LEU A 37 -7.36 36.67 17.10
C LEU A 37 -8.15 37.79 17.71
N SER A 38 -8.20 39.01 17.08
CA SER A 38 -9.05 40.11 17.52
C SER A 38 -10.53 39.73 17.47
N TYR A 39 -10.99 39.06 16.42
CA TYR A 39 -12.37 38.59 16.31
C TYR A 39 -12.80 37.78 17.53
N TYR A 40 -11.97 36.81 17.95
CA TYR A 40 -12.32 35.96 19.10
C TYR A 40 -12.12 36.64 20.44
N LYS A 41 -11.12 37.51 20.57
CA LYS A 41 -10.87 38.29 21.79
C LYS A 41 -12.03 39.24 22.11
N ASP A 42 -12.57 39.92 21.09
CA ASP A 42 -13.55 40.97 21.26
C ASP A 42 -14.99 40.43 21.29
N SER A 43 -15.26 39.33 20.57
CA SER A 43 -16.62 38.78 20.38
C SER A 43 -16.99 37.66 21.35
N PHE A 44 -16.03 36.95 21.93
CA PHE A 44 -16.26 35.77 22.75
C PHE A 44 -15.36 35.79 24.01
N PRO A 45 -15.95 35.91 25.20
CA PRO A 45 -15.20 35.85 26.45
C PRO A 45 -14.64 34.47 26.77
N ASN A 46 -15.06 33.39 26.04
CA ASN A 46 -14.56 32.06 26.21
C ASN A 46 -13.21 31.91 25.47
N ASN A 47 -12.15 31.58 26.22
CA ASN A 47 -10.79 31.41 25.69
C ASN A 47 -10.62 30.22 24.71
N ASP A 48 -11.55 29.26 24.65
CA ASP A 48 -11.38 28.03 23.85
C ASP A 48 -11.29 28.32 22.35
N LYS A 49 -12.20 29.14 21.80
CA LYS A 49 -12.14 29.53 20.38
C LYS A 49 -10.89 30.35 20.05
N TYR A 50 -10.48 31.23 20.97
CA TYR A 50 -9.22 31.94 20.83
C TYR A 50 -8.03 30.99 20.83
N ASN A 51 -8.01 30.02 21.75
CA ASN A 51 -6.95 29.00 21.81
C ASN A 51 -6.96 28.07 20.57
N ALA A 52 -8.14 27.73 20.04
CA ALA A 52 -8.28 27.00 18.78
C ALA A 52 -7.70 27.78 17.59
N ALA A 53 -7.98 29.08 17.52
CA ALA A 53 -7.39 29.97 16.52
C ALA A 53 -5.86 30.04 16.65
N LEU A 54 -5.37 30.17 17.87
CA LEU A 54 -3.93 30.21 18.17
C LEU A 54 -3.25 28.91 17.73
N PHE A 55 -3.83 27.74 18.06
CA PHE A 55 -3.33 26.42 17.65
C PHE A 55 -3.20 26.33 16.13
N LEU A 56 -4.22 26.71 15.37
CA LEU A 56 -4.17 26.66 13.91
C LEU A 56 -3.11 27.60 13.34
N LEU A 57 -3.06 28.84 13.81
CA LEU A 57 -2.13 29.87 13.33
C LEU A 57 -0.65 29.57 13.64
N GLU A 58 -0.36 28.91 14.77
CA GLU A 58 1.00 28.53 15.17
C GLU A 58 1.57 27.36 14.37
N ASN A 59 0.70 26.55 13.77
CA ASN A 59 1.11 25.37 13.00
C ASN A 59 0.92 25.56 11.48
N MET A 60 0.24 26.62 11.04
CA MET A 60 -0.15 26.85 9.65
C MET A 60 1.03 26.95 8.68
N ASP A 61 2.18 27.45 9.11
CA ASP A 61 3.39 27.60 8.30
C ASP A 61 4.05 26.28 7.88
N ALA A 62 3.64 25.16 8.49
CA ALA A 62 4.05 23.81 8.10
C ALA A 62 3.18 23.23 6.98
N HIS A 63 2.14 23.93 6.55
CA HIS A 63 1.15 23.43 5.59
C HIS A 63 1.15 24.22 4.29
N TYR A 64 0.87 23.51 3.19
CA TYR A 64 0.78 24.07 1.85
C TYR A 64 -0.14 23.25 0.96
N SER A 65 -0.57 23.83 -0.14
CA SER A 65 -1.23 23.10 -1.23
C SER A 65 -0.32 23.03 -2.45
N VAL A 66 -0.49 22.00 -3.26
CA VAL A 66 0.27 21.78 -4.50
C VAL A 66 -0.59 22.15 -5.69
N TYR A 67 -0.08 23.03 -6.55
CA TYR A 67 -0.76 23.51 -7.75
C TYR A 67 0.13 23.44 -8.97
N ASN A 68 -0.45 23.18 -10.12
CA ASN A 68 0.02 23.54 -11.47
C ASN A 68 -1.14 23.39 -12.46
N GLU A 69 -0.92 23.74 -13.73
CA GLU A 69 -1.95 23.66 -14.77
C GLU A 69 -2.41 22.22 -15.02
N GLY A 70 -1.48 21.25 -14.97
CA GLY A 70 -1.80 19.83 -15.12
C GLY A 70 -2.70 19.32 -14.01
N ILE A 71 -2.46 19.71 -12.74
CA ILE A 71 -3.30 19.37 -11.60
C ILE A 71 -4.69 19.99 -11.76
N ASN A 72 -4.79 21.24 -12.16
CA ASN A 72 -6.07 21.91 -12.40
C ASN A 72 -6.84 21.25 -13.57
N GLY A 73 -6.16 20.90 -14.65
CA GLY A 73 -6.73 20.15 -15.76
C GLY A 73 -7.25 18.77 -15.35
N PHE A 74 -6.50 18.06 -14.53
CA PHE A 74 -6.91 16.77 -13.96
C PHE A 74 -8.18 16.89 -13.11
N TYR A 75 -8.26 17.88 -12.20
CA TYR A 75 -9.46 18.11 -11.39
C TYR A 75 -10.68 18.45 -12.25
N SER A 76 -10.53 19.37 -13.20
CA SER A 76 -11.63 19.75 -14.10
C SER A 76 -12.15 18.57 -14.92
N PHE A 77 -11.24 17.71 -15.42
CA PHE A 77 -11.60 16.50 -16.13
C PHE A 77 -12.34 15.52 -15.21
N MET A 78 -11.79 15.22 -14.03
CA MET A 78 -12.38 14.25 -13.11
C MET A 78 -13.72 14.73 -12.53
N ASP A 79 -13.88 16.03 -12.26
CA ASP A 79 -15.16 16.60 -11.84
C ASP A 79 -16.26 16.37 -12.91
N SER A 80 -15.91 16.59 -14.17
CA SER A 80 -16.79 16.28 -15.30
C SER A 80 -17.16 14.79 -15.38
N VAL A 81 -16.20 13.91 -15.12
CA VAL A 81 -16.40 12.44 -15.14
C VAL A 81 -17.33 12.00 -14.00
N PHE A 82 -17.17 12.58 -12.81
CA PHE A 82 -18.02 12.21 -11.65
C PHE A 82 -19.47 12.63 -11.78
N GLN A 83 -19.78 13.53 -12.71
CA GLN A 83 -21.15 13.90 -13.07
C GLN A 83 -21.81 12.93 -14.08
N LEU A 84 -21.03 12.05 -14.69
CA LEU A 84 -21.54 11.10 -15.68
C LEU A 84 -22.13 9.85 -15.01
N PRO A 85 -23.19 9.25 -15.56
CA PRO A 85 -23.65 7.96 -15.10
C PRO A 85 -22.59 6.87 -15.37
N VAL A 86 -22.48 5.92 -14.45
CA VAL A 86 -21.62 4.74 -14.62
C VAL A 86 -22.08 3.94 -15.82
N GLN A 87 -21.19 3.68 -16.76
CA GLN A 87 -21.50 2.94 -17.99
C GLN A 87 -21.25 1.44 -17.85
N ASP A 88 -20.21 1.04 -17.13
CA ASP A 88 -19.84 -0.33 -16.82
C ASP A 88 -18.82 -0.40 -15.67
N ASP A 89 -18.52 -1.59 -15.17
CA ASP A 89 -17.62 -1.84 -14.03
C ASP A 89 -16.20 -1.28 -14.18
N GLY A 90 -15.73 -0.98 -15.39
CA GLY A 90 -14.40 -0.44 -15.66
C GLY A 90 -14.38 1.04 -16.03
N PHE A 91 -15.53 1.70 -16.09
CA PHE A 91 -15.66 3.06 -16.62
C PHE A 91 -14.72 4.05 -15.91
N TYR A 92 -14.79 4.17 -14.60
CA TYR A 92 -13.96 5.12 -13.86
C TYR A 92 -12.46 4.81 -13.94
N ASN A 93 -12.07 3.52 -13.92
CA ASN A 93 -10.66 3.14 -14.07
C ASN A 93 -10.09 3.62 -15.41
N ARG A 94 -10.85 3.47 -16.50
CA ARG A 94 -10.46 3.99 -17.82
C ARG A 94 -10.39 5.52 -17.85
N MET A 95 -11.26 6.22 -17.11
CA MET A 95 -11.25 7.68 -17.03
C MET A 95 -10.05 8.18 -16.24
N TYR A 96 -9.69 7.55 -15.12
CA TYR A 96 -8.45 7.84 -14.41
C TYR A 96 -7.22 7.61 -15.29
N ASP A 97 -7.12 6.46 -15.98
CA ASP A 97 -6.03 6.17 -16.90
C ASP A 97 -5.96 7.23 -18.04
N LYS A 98 -7.10 7.69 -18.52
CA LYS A 98 -7.17 8.78 -19.52
C LYS A 98 -6.69 10.11 -18.95
N ALA A 99 -7.13 10.48 -17.75
CA ALA A 99 -6.69 11.71 -17.09
C ALA A 99 -5.17 11.70 -16.83
N ILE A 100 -4.62 10.58 -16.33
CA ILE A 100 -3.18 10.41 -16.11
C ILE A 100 -2.40 10.51 -17.44
N ARG A 101 -2.92 9.95 -18.54
CA ARG A 101 -2.27 10.10 -19.86
C ARG A 101 -2.29 11.55 -20.36
N LEU A 102 -3.37 12.28 -20.13
CA LEU A 102 -3.52 13.67 -20.59
C LEU A 102 -2.67 14.65 -19.77
N TYR A 103 -2.67 14.52 -18.47
CA TYR A 103 -2.14 15.52 -17.55
C TYR A 103 -0.92 15.05 -16.75
N GLY A 104 -0.61 13.74 -16.68
CA GLY A 104 0.37 13.16 -15.77
C GLY A 104 1.77 13.75 -15.90
N ARG A 105 2.23 14.05 -17.12
CA ARG A 105 3.53 14.69 -17.33
C ARG A 105 3.57 16.10 -16.73
N GLU A 106 2.52 16.89 -16.97
CA GLU A 106 2.44 18.26 -16.51
C GLU A 106 2.21 18.31 -14.99
N MET A 107 1.38 17.42 -14.45
CA MET A 107 1.18 17.29 -13.00
C MET A 107 2.48 17.01 -12.24
N ALA A 108 3.42 16.26 -12.82
CA ALA A 108 4.71 15.94 -12.21
C ALA A 108 5.77 17.04 -12.34
N GLN A 109 5.53 18.06 -13.17
CA GLN A 109 6.49 19.12 -13.49
C GLN A 109 5.99 20.47 -12.96
N ASN A 110 6.94 21.36 -12.62
CA ASN A 110 6.64 22.75 -12.27
C ASN A 110 5.56 22.92 -11.18
N GLN A 111 5.57 22.06 -10.18
CA GLN A 111 4.64 22.17 -9.05
C GLN A 111 4.93 23.42 -8.24
N ILE A 112 3.89 24.19 -7.95
CA ILE A 112 3.93 25.39 -7.13
C ILE A 112 3.37 25.02 -5.76
N LEU A 113 4.19 25.22 -4.72
CA LEU A 113 3.76 25.08 -3.33
C LEU A 113 3.20 26.41 -2.84
N VAL A 114 1.91 26.42 -2.52
CA VAL A 114 1.24 27.61 -1.98
C VAL A 114 1.05 27.43 -0.48
N PRO A 115 1.82 28.15 0.36
CA PRO A 115 1.69 28.07 1.82
C PRO A 115 0.29 28.47 2.29
N ASP A 116 -0.22 27.79 3.32
CA ASP A 116 -1.53 28.11 3.90
C ASP A 116 -1.61 29.52 4.47
N THR A 117 -0.49 30.08 4.92
CA THR A 117 -0.39 31.48 5.34
C THR A 117 -0.75 32.49 4.24
N ARG A 118 -0.79 32.05 2.97
CA ARG A 118 -1.24 32.83 1.80
C ARG A 118 -2.59 32.38 1.25
N ALA A 119 -2.89 31.10 1.35
CA ALA A 119 -4.09 30.51 0.76
C ALA A 119 -5.33 30.69 1.64
N VAL A 120 -5.16 30.72 2.97
CA VAL A 120 -6.25 30.76 3.94
C VAL A 120 -6.62 32.22 4.26
N THR A 121 -7.94 32.54 4.17
CA THR A 121 -8.44 33.86 4.56
C THR A 121 -8.94 33.86 6.01
N PRO A 122 -9.00 35.04 6.67
CA PRO A 122 -9.58 35.13 8.01
C PRO A 122 -11.00 34.61 8.11
N GLU A 123 -11.84 34.91 7.11
CA GLU A 123 -13.23 34.49 7.04
C GLU A 123 -13.35 32.95 6.98
N TYR A 124 -12.53 32.31 6.13
CA TYR A 124 -12.45 30.86 6.05
C TYR A 124 -12.06 30.22 7.39
N LEU A 125 -11.02 30.77 8.03
CA LEU A 125 -10.51 30.23 9.29
C LEU A 125 -11.53 30.36 10.43
N ILE A 126 -12.18 31.53 10.53
CA ILE A 126 -13.25 31.79 11.51
C ILE A 126 -14.43 30.83 11.27
N ALA A 127 -14.90 30.68 10.04
CA ALA A 127 -15.98 29.77 9.71
C ALA A 127 -15.64 28.31 10.05
N ASN A 128 -14.40 27.89 9.79
CA ASN A 128 -13.91 26.57 10.16
C ASN A 128 -13.91 26.34 11.67
N ILE A 129 -13.38 27.30 12.44
CA ILE A 129 -13.30 27.23 13.91
C ILE A 129 -14.70 27.17 14.50
N ASP A 130 -15.59 28.06 14.07
CA ASP A 130 -16.95 28.15 14.62
C ASP A 130 -17.76 26.89 14.32
N SER A 131 -17.65 26.36 13.10
CA SER A 131 -18.32 25.13 12.73
C SER A 131 -17.76 23.91 13.48
N ALA A 132 -16.43 23.80 13.59
CA ALA A 132 -15.79 22.71 14.33
C ALA A 132 -16.16 22.75 15.82
N TYR A 133 -16.08 23.93 16.43
CA TYR A 133 -16.40 24.13 17.86
C TYR A 133 -17.87 23.83 18.18
N SER A 134 -18.79 24.15 17.26
CA SER A 134 -20.22 23.85 17.44
C SER A 134 -20.51 22.34 17.55
N MET A 135 -19.59 21.52 17.02
CA MET A 135 -19.70 20.05 17.05
C MET A 135 -18.84 19.43 18.18
N TRP A 136 -18.05 20.20 18.88
CA TRP A 136 -17.28 19.69 20.01
C TRP A 136 -18.23 19.21 21.12
N ASN A 137 -17.95 18.02 21.66
CA ASN A 137 -18.81 17.33 22.64
C ASN A 137 -20.20 16.93 22.12
N ALA A 138 -20.36 16.77 20.80
CA ALA A 138 -21.57 16.19 20.25
C ALA A 138 -21.78 14.75 20.77
N LYS A 139 -22.99 14.41 21.17
CA LYS A 139 -23.33 13.13 21.84
C LYS A 139 -22.90 11.87 21.09
N TRP A 140 -22.76 11.94 19.78
CA TRP A 140 -22.36 10.83 18.91
C TRP A 140 -20.85 10.74 18.67
N ALA A 141 -20.07 11.70 19.15
CA ALA A 141 -18.68 11.87 18.80
C ALA A 141 -17.69 11.27 19.82
N GLY A 142 -18.17 10.98 21.04
CA GLY A 142 -17.34 10.59 22.19
C GLY A 142 -17.06 11.76 23.13
N GLU A 143 -16.39 11.45 24.24
CA GLU A 143 -15.93 12.45 25.23
C GLU A 143 -14.42 12.55 25.12
N TYR A 144 -13.92 13.75 24.80
CA TYR A 144 -12.49 13.99 24.59
C TYR A 144 -12.11 15.43 24.99
N SER A 145 -10.82 15.62 25.28
CA SER A 145 -10.27 16.88 25.73
C SER A 145 -10.23 17.95 24.64
N PHE A 146 -10.03 19.21 25.04
CA PHE A 146 -9.82 20.32 24.11
C PHE A 146 -8.55 20.12 23.26
N GLU A 147 -7.48 19.56 23.82
CA GLU A 147 -6.27 19.21 23.08
C GLU A 147 -6.56 18.19 21.98
N HIS A 148 -7.36 17.17 22.30
CA HIS A 148 -7.80 16.15 21.35
C HIS A 148 -8.69 16.75 20.25
N PHE A 149 -9.59 17.67 20.61
CA PHE A 149 -10.37 18.45 19.63
C PHE A 149 -9.46 19.22 18.67
N CYS A 150 -8.46 19.94 19.17
CA CYS A 150 -7.53 20.70 18.37
C CYS A 150 -6.74 19.84 17.38
N ASN A 151 -6.34 18.62 17.77
CA ASN A 151 -5.56 17.74 16.92
C ASN A 151 -6.41 17.00 15.87
N TYR A 152 -7.64 16.58 16.19
CA TYR A 152 -8.35 15.58 15.41
C TYR A 152 -9.72 16.02 14.85
N VAL A 153 -10.27 17.15 15.29
CA VAL A 153 -11.54 17.69 14.80
C VAL A 153 -11.37 19.05 14.12
N LEU A 154 -10.62 19.94 14.77
CA LEU A 154 -10.44 21.34 14.36
C LEU A 154 -9.74 21.51 13.00
N PRO A 155 -8.74 20.70 12.59
CA PRO A 155 -7.97 20.95 11.37
C PRO A 155 -8.86 21.00 10.12
N TYR A 156 -8.60 22.00 9.28
CA TYR A 156 -9.33 22.26 8.04
C TYR A 156 -8.80 21.48 6.84
N ARG A 157 -7.66 20.79 7.00
CA ARG A 157 -7.02 19.95 5.97
C ARG A 157 -6.56 18.61 6.54
N VAL A 158 -6.22 17.69 5.66
CA VAL A 158 -5.65 16.38 6.01
C VAL A 158 -4.17 16.33 5.65
N CYS A 159 -3.82 16.64 4.41
CA CYS A 159 -2.44 16.63 3.88
C CYS A 159 -2.16 17.89 3.06
N HIS A 160 -1.97 17.75 1.75
CA HIS A 160 -1.56 18.83 0.82
C HIS A 160 -2.65 19.16 -0.22
N GLU A 161 -3.88 18.72 0.04
CA GLU A 161 -5.03 19.02 -0.80
C GLU A 161 -5.28 20.53 -0.91
N PRO A 162 -5.78 21.02 -2.05
CA PRO A 162 -6.20 22.41 -2.19
C PRO A 162 -7.27 22.79 -1.17
N ILE A 163 -7.15 24.00 -0.60
CA ILE A 163 -8.14 24.54 0.34
C ILE A 163 -9.50 24.65 -0.34
N SER A 164 -10.54 24.19 0.34
CA SER A 164 -11.92 24.22 -0.18
C SER A 164 -12.97 24.27 0.94
N ASP A 165 -14.15 24.79 0.64
CA ASP A 165 -15.27 24.90 1.57
C ASP A 165 -16.03 23.57 1.65
N TRP A 166 -15.60 22.70 2.55
CA TRP A 166 -16.17 21.36 2.69
C TRP A 166 -16.96 21.14 3.99
N ARG A 167 -16.54 21.78 5.08
CA ARG A 167 -17.00 21.44 6.43
C ARG A 167 -18.51 21.59 6.61
N LEU A 168 -19.11 22.72 6.22
CA LEU A 168 -20.57 22.95 6.37
C LEU A 168 -21.38 21.96 5.53
N LYS A 169 -20.97 21.70 4.29
CA LYS A 169 -21.62 20.74 3.40
C LYS A 169 -21.69 19.34 4.02
N TYR A 170 -20.55 18.83 4.48
CA TYR A 170 -20.49 17.50 5.11
C TYR A 170 -21.17 17.47 6.48
N MET A 171 -21.14 18.58 7.23
CA MET A 171 -21.83 18.72 8.50
C MET A 171 -23.35 18.54 8.33
N GLU A 172 -23.97 19.24 7.39
CA GLU A 172 -25.41 19.10 7.13
C GLU A 172 -25.78 17.68 6.70
N GLN A 173 -24.99 17.06 5.83
CA GLN A 173 -25.22 15.69 5.38
C GLN A 173 -25.06 14.68 6.52
N GLY A 174 -23.99 14.82 7.30
CA GLY A 174 -23.68 13.94 8.43
C GLY A 174 -24.72 14.05 9.54
N LEU A 175 -25.12 15.26 9.92
CA LEU A 175 -26.14 15.49 10.94
C LEU A 175 -27.46 14.84 10.58
N ARG A 176 -27.92 14.95 9.32
CA ARG A 176 -29.13 14.27 8.87
C ARG A 176 -29.10 12.75 9.05
N LYS A 177 -27.89 12.14 8.95
CA LYS A 177 -27.71 10.69 9.14
C LYS A 177 -27.68 10.30 10.62
N VAL A 178 -26.89 11.01 11.43
CA VAL A 178 -26.71 10.67 12.85
C VAL A 178 -27.94 11.01 13.69
N MET A 179 -28.63 12.11 13.41
CA MET A 179 -29.88 12.46 14.13
C MET A 179 -30.97 11.40 13.94
N LYS A 180 -31.14 10.84 12.75
CA LYS A 180 -32.05 9.72 12.50
C LYS A 180 -31.74 8.50 13.36
N LEU A 181 -30.46 8.24 13.62
CA LEU A 181 -30.04 7.14 14.48
C LEU A 181 -30.41 7.39 15.95
N TYR A 182 -30.25 8.63 16.42
CA TYR A 182 -30.54 9.03 17.80
C TYR A 182 -32.02 9.06 18.13
N ASP A 183 -32.86 9.48 17.19
CA ASP A 183 -34.31 9.48 17.34
C ASP A 183 -34.90 8.07 17.49
N SER A 184 -34.17 7.04 17.09
CA SER A 184 -34.61 5.63 17.13
C SER A 184 -34.35 4.88 18.44
N GLN A 185 -33.90 5.55 19.51
CA GLN A 185 -33.63 4.99 20.86
C GLN A 185 -32.59 3.84 20.95
N PHE A 186 -31.69 3.69 20.01
CA PHE A 186 -30.57 2.73 20.12
C PHE A 186 -29.45 3.27 21.00
N ASN A 187 -29.51 2.93 22.29
CA ASN A 187 -28.71 3.55 23.37
C ASN A 187 -27.32 2.98 23.63
N HIS A 188 -26.73 2.12 22.80
CA HIS A 188 -25.57 1.34 23.28
C HIS A 188 -24.37 1.20 22.33
N THR A 189 -24.00 2.16 21.53
CA THR A 189 -22.61 2.19 20.95
C THR A 189 -22.50 3.42 20.04
N TYR A 190 -22.39 4.56 20.67
CA TYR A 190 -22.37 5.83 19.94
C TYR A 190 -21.43 5.82 18.74
N ILE A 191 -20.16 5.45 18.90
CA ILE A 191 -19.18 5.54 17.82
C ILE A 191 -19.41 4.51 16.70
N TYR A 192 -19.79 3.27 17.02
CA TYR A 192 -20.06 2.23 16.02
C TYR A 192 -21.33 2.53 15.20
N GLY A 193 -22.37 3.06 15.87
CA GLY A 193 -23.58 3.52 15.19
C GLY A 193 -23.32 4.71 14.27
N THR A 194 -22.56 5.68 14.75
CA THR A 194 -22.12 6.85 13.96
C THR A 194 -21.30 6.41 12.75
N TYR A 195 -20.33 5.52 12.96
CA TYR A 195 -19.56 4.92 11.86
C TYR A 195 -20.47 4.26 10.82
N ALA A 196 -21.39 3.40 11.25
CA ALA A 196 -22.29 2.71 10.34
C ALA A 196 -23.19 3.68 9.56
N ALA A 197 -23.72 4.73 10.21
CA ALA A 197 -24.57 5.74 9.58
C ALA A 197 -23.81 6.56 8.53
N ILE A 198 -22.56 6.95 8.81
CA ILE A 198 -21.74 7.76 7.90
C ILE A 198 -21.26 6.94 6.71
N ASN A 199 -20.88 5.65 6.92
CA ASN A 199 -20.31 4.80 5.87
C ASN A 199 -21.35 4.01 5.07
N LYS A 200 -22.62 4.00 5.45
CA LYS A 200 -23.67 3.21 4.79
C LYS A 200 -23.72 3.38 3.27
N ASP A 201 -23.46 4.59 2.78
CA ASP A 201 -23.58 4.96 1.37
C ASP A 201 -22.23 5.08 0.67
N ILE A 202 -21.14 4.63 1.33
CA ILE A 202 -19.80 4.58 0.72
C ILE A 202 -19.62 3.20 0.10
N HIS A 203 -19.71 3.15 -1.22
CA HIS A 203 -19.35 1.99 -2.02
C HIS A 203 -18.01 2.28 -2.70
N ALA A 204 -16.91 2.09 -1.97
CA ALA A 204 -15.58 2.39 -2.45
C ALA A 204 -15.08 1.29 -3.40
N ALA A 205 -14.91 1.61 -4.68
CA ALA A 205 -14.10 0.80 -5.58
C ALA A 205 -12.67 1.35 -5.60
N VAL A 206 -11.73 0.56 -5.08
CA VAL A 206 -10.33 1.01 -5.00
C VAL A 206 -9.67 0.88 -6.35
N TYR A 207 -9.09 2.00 -6.84
CA TYR A 207 -8.30 2.08 -8.05
C TYR A 207 -6.81 2.13 -7.72
N TYR A 208 -6.02 1.34 -8.42
CA TYR A 208 -4.56 1.34 -8.32
C TYR A 208 -3.97 2.08 -9.51
N PRO A 209 -3.56 3.36 -9.35
CA PRO A 209 -3.11 4.20 -10.44
C PRO A 209 -1.77 3.73 -11.03
N LYS A 210 -1.63 3.85 -12.35
CA LYS A 210 -0.36 3.63 -13.06
C LYS A 210 0.53 4.88 -13.09
N GLY A 211 0.20 5.92 -12.33
CA GLY A 211 0.91 7.19 -12.26
C GLY A 211 0.46 8.03 -11.08
N TYR A 212 1.02 9.25 -10.98
CA TYR A 212 0.69 10.18 -9.92
C TYR A 212 -0.78 10.63 -9.99
N VAL A 213 -1.48 10.57 -8.88
CA VAL A 213 -2.82 11.14 -8.67
C VAL A 213 -2.71 12.18 -7.56
N PRO A 214 -3.07 13.44 -7.81
CA PRO A 214 -3.00 14.49 -6.80
C PRO A 214 -4.07 14.31 -5.71
N ASP A 215 -3.85 14.90 -4.54
CA ASP A 215 -4.84 14.93 -3.46
C ASP A 215 -6.03 15.81 -3.89
N PHE A 216 -7.23 15.26 -3.87
CA PHE A 216 -8.42 16.01 -4.29
C PHE A 216 -8.83 17.08 -3.26
N PRO A 217 -9.29 18.28 -3.70
CA PRO A 217 -9.97 19.20 -2.79
C PRO A 217 -11.09 18.48 -2.04
N ALA A 218 -11.16 18.64 -0.73
CA ALA A 218 -12.12 17.91 0.09
C ALA A 218 -13.58 18.11 -0.36
N ALA A 219 -13.93 19.28 -0.90
CA ALA A 219 -15.27 19.56 -1.43
C ALA A 219 -15.63 18.72 -2.68
N MET A 220 -14.66 18.18 -3.42
CA MET A 220 -14.90 17.32 -4.59
C MET A 220 -15.14 15.85 -4.23
N LEU A 221 -14.74 15.42 -3.03
CA LEU A 221 -14.74 14.01 -2.63
C LEU A 221 -16.14 13.38 -2.52
N ASP A 222 -17.20 14.18 -2.35
CA ASP A 222 -18.56 13.69 -2.10
C ASP A 222 -19.14 12.86 -3.26
N ASN A 223 -18.73 13.15 -4.48
CA ASN A 223 -19.21 12.48 -5.69
C ASN A 223 -18.31 11.32 -6.15
N ILE A 224 -17.21 11.04 -5.43
CA ILE A 224 -16.24 10.02 -5.83
C ILE A 224 -16.78 8.63 -5.51
N GLN A 225 -16.91 7.80 -6.56
CA GLN A 225 -17.33 6.40 -6.45
C GLN A 225 -16.14 5.44 -6.58
N VAL A 226 -15.08 5.87 -7.28
CA VAL A 226 -13.83 5.11 -7.48
C VAL A 226 -12.65 6.02 -7.17
N GLY A 227 -11.71 5.56 -6.37
CA GLY A 227 -10.54 6.32 -5.98
C GLY A 227 -9.45 5.45 -5.38
N THR A 228 -8.35 6.06 -4.97
CA THR A 228 -7.28 5.39 -4.23
C THR A 228 -7.67 5.19 -2.76
N CYS A 229 -6.91 4.40 -2.00
CA CYS A 229 -7.08 4.31 -0.54
C CYS A 229 -7.02 5.71 0.10
N ARG A 230 -6.10 6.57 -0.35
CA ARG A 230 -5.97 7.98 0.06
C ARG A 230 -7.26 8.76 -0.15
N THR A 231 -7.86 8.68 -1.34
CA THR A 231 -9.08 9.40 -1.69
C THR A 231 -10.23 9.11 -0.72
N PHE A 232 -10.43 7.82 -0.41
CA PHE A 232 -11.48 7.41 0.54
C PHE A 232 -11.14 7.73 1.99
N THR A 233 -9.86 7.70 2.35
CA THR A 233 -9.39 8.13 3.66
C THR A 233 -9.72 9.61 3.87
N ASP A 234 -9.40 10.47 2.90
CA ASP A 234 -9.64 11.92 2.98
C ASP A 234 -11.14 12.24 3.02
N LEU A 235 -11.97 11.55 2.22
CA LEU A 235 -13.42 11.67 2.28
C LEU A 235 -13.97 11.34 3.68
N ASN A 236 -13.54 10.23 4.26
CA ASN A 236 -14.00 9.82 5.58
C ASN A 236 -13.56 10.82 6.65
N ILE A 237 -12.32 11.32 6.60
CA ILE A 237 -11.83 12.33 7.53
C ILE A 237 -12.68 13.59 7.44
N ALA A 238 -12.97 14.09 6.24
CA ALA A 238 -13.84 15.26 6.06
C ALA A 238 -15.25 15.04 6.66
N ARG A 239 -15.86 13.88 6.40
CA ARG A 239 -17.19 13.53 6.92
C ARG A 239 -17.23 13.41 8.44
N PHE A 240 -16.27 12.72 9.05
CA PHE A 240 -16.26 12.53 10.50
C PHE A 240 -15.90 13.81 11.24
N ARG A 241 -14.85 14.56 10.79
CA ARG A 241 -14.51 15.85 11.38
C ARG A 241 -15.65 16.86 11.33
N SER A 242 -16.44 16.85 10.26
CA SER A 242 -17.56 17.80 10.09
C SER A 242 -18.65 17.66 11.14
N ILE A 243 -18.83 16.46 11.70
CA ILE A 243 -19.81 16.18 12.76
C ILE A 243 -19.16 16.04 14.15
N GLY A 244 -17.92 16.50 14.32
CA GLY A 244 -17.22 16.52 15.60
C GLY A 244 -16.60 15.21 16.05
N VAL A 245 -16.53 14.18 15.20
CA VAL A 245 -15.87 12.90 15.53
C VAL A 245 -14.36 13.05 15.34
N PRO A 246 -13.55 12.81 16.40
CA PRO A 246 -12.11 12.84 16.28
C PRO A 246 -11.59 11.73 15.35
N VAL A 247 -10.84 12.14 14.35
CA VAL A 247 -10.38 11.22 13.29
C VAL A 247 -9.04 11.69 12.71
N ALA A 248 -8.19 10.74 12.39
CA ALA A 248 -6.90 11.00 11.75
C ALA A 248 -6.66 10.06 10.57
N LYS A 249 -5.61 10.37 9.80
CA LYS A 249 -5.03 9.53 8.76
C LYS A 249 -3.76 8.90 9.31
N ASP A 250 -3.74 7.58 9.38
CA ASP A 250 -2.55 6.81 9.69
C ASP A 250 -2.04 6.13 8.42
N PHE A 251 -0.73 5.92 8.34
CA PHE A 251 -0.12 5.30 7.17
C PHE A 251 1.13 4.48 7.51
N VAL A 252 1.35 3.44 6.73
CA VAL A 252 2.62 2.71 6.67
C VAL A 252 3.39 3.21 5.45
N PRO A 253 4.61 3.76 5.62
CA PRO A 253 5.37 4.30 4.49
C PRO A 253 5.81 3.21 3.50
N GLN A 254 6.06 2.01 4.00
CA GLN A 254 6.37 0.81 3.25
C GLN A 254 6.04 -0.41 4.11
N TRP A 255 5.33 -1.40 3.56
CA TRP A 255 5.10 -2.67 4.25
C TRP A 255 6.42 -3.42 4.48
N GLY A 256 6.54 -4.10 5.60
CA GLY A 256 7.73 -4.91 5.92
C GLY A 256 7.80 -6.21 5.13
N SER A 257 6.68 -6.75 4.67
CA SER A 257 6.56 -8.08 4.04
C SER A 257 6.08 -8.07 2.59
N ARG A 258 5.80 -6.92 2.02
CA ARG A 258 5.30 -6.74 0.64
C ARG A 258 5.67 -5.36 0.10
N SER A 259 5.48 -5.13 -1.19
CA SER A 259 5.64 -3.79 -1.79
C SER A 259 4.51 -2.85 -1.41
N MET A 260 4.72 -1.57 -1.70
CA MET A 260 3.78 -0.47 -1.55
C MET A 260 3.63 0.04 -0.11
N ASN A 261 3.05 1.20 -0.01
CA ASN A 261 2.55 1.84 1.21
C ASN A 261 1.04 1.62 1.36
N HIS A 262 0.48 2.07 2.47
CA HIS A 262 -0.96 2.09 2.67
C HIS A 262 -1.36 3.20 3.62
N GLU A 263 -2.57 3.74 3.42
CA GLU A 263 -3.17 4.77 4.26
C GLU A 263 -4.58 4.34 4.66
N TRP A 264 -4.96 4.67 5.89
CA TRP A 264 -6.28 4.34 6.43
C TRP A 264 -6.77 5.40 7.40
N VAL A 265 -8.05 5.32 7.73
CA VAL A 265 -8.70 6.18 8.71
C VAL A 265 -8.60 5.55 10.09
N VAL A 266 -8.41 6.38 11.11
CA VAL A 266 -8.55 5.96 12.50
C VAL A 266 -9.52 6.88 13.22
N LEU A 267 -10.57 6.32 13.83
CA LEU A 267 -11.42 7.04 14.77
C LEU A 267 -10.78 7.03 16.15
N LEU A 268 -10.83 8.17 16.82
CA LEU A 268 -10.19 8.43 18.10
C LEU A 268 -11.22 9.04 19.07
N PRO A 269 -12.28 8.30 19.44
CA PRO A 269 -13.40 8.84 20.19
C PRO A 269 -13.02 9.31 21.62
N ASN A 270 -11.87 8.92 22.09
CA ASN A 270 -11.19 9.42 23.29
C ASN A 270 -9.68 9.13 23.20
N GLU A 271 -8.93 9.54 24.19
CA GLU A 271 -7.45 9.43 24.22
C GLU A 271 -6.93 7.97 24.29
N ASN A 272 -7.79 7.01 24.66
CA ASN A 272 -7.39 5.62 24.91
C ASN A 272 -7.88 4.65 23.84
N LEU A 273 -8.72 5.09 22.88
CA LEU A 273 -9.34 4.21 21.91
C LEU A 273 -8.94 4.59 20.48
N CYS A 274 -8.33 3.64 19.81
CA CYS A 274 -7.88 3.75 18.42
C CYS A 274 -8.63 2.69 17.60
N LEU A 275 -9.49 3.13 16.67
CA LEU A 275 -10.36 2.27 15.87
C LEU A 275 -10.08 2.49 14.37
N PRO A 276 -9.11 1.77 13.80
CA PRO A 276 -8.77 1.86 12.38
C PRO A 276 -9.80 1.18 11.48
N PHE A 277 -9.95 1.70 10.27
CA PHE A 277 -10.69 1.07 9.18
C PHE A 277 -10.22 1.56 7.82
N GLY A 278 -10.33 0.71 6.80
CA GLY A 278 -10.07 1.04 5.41
C GLY A 278 -11.35 1.18 4.57
N PRO A 279 -11.20 1.46 3.28
CA PRO A 279 -12.31 1.43 2.32
C PRO A 279 -12.98 0.06 2.34
N ASN A 280 -14.32 0.02 2.50
CA ASN A 280 -15.12 -1.22 2.57
C ASN A 280 -14.76 -2.18 3.73
N GLU A 281 -13.97 -1.76 4.70
CA GLU A 281 -13.61 -2.56 5.86
C GLU A 281 -14.48 -2.19 7.06
N LYS A 282 -14.72 -3.16 7.93
CA LYS A 282 -15.42 -2.92 9.18
C LYS A 282 -14.48 -2.25 10.17
N LEU A 283 -15.04 -1.38 11.00
CA LEU A 283 -14.34 -0.84 12.16
C LEU A 283 -13.86 -2.01 13.05
N SER A 284 -12.56 -2.06 13.34
CA SER A 284 -11.95 -3.18 14.06
C SER A 284 -10.76 -2.70 14.88
N ASP A 285 -10.65 -3.22 16.08
CA ASP A 285 -9.46 -3.12 16.94
C ASP A 285 -8.34 -4.09 16.51
N HIS A 286 -8.60 -5.00 15.56
CA HIS A 286 -7.66 -5.98 15.02
C HIS A 286 -7.42 -5.80 13.50
N PHE A 287 -7.25 -4.58 13.06
CA PHE A 287 -7.18 -4.20 11.64
C PHE A 287 -6.06 -4.91 10.84
N PHE A 288 -4.91 -5.21 11.47
CA PHE A 288 -3.73 -5.75 10.80
C PHE A 288 -3.33 -7.18 11.23
N GLY A 289 -4.28 -8.01 11.62
CA GLY A 289 -4.02 -9.41 11.98
C GLY A 289 -3.63 -10.35 10.82
N ARG A 290 -3.39 -9.82 9.60
CA ARG A 290 -2.96 -10.61 8.45
C ARG A 290 -1.45 -10.83 8.49
N GLU A 291 -1.00 -12.08 8.39
CA GLU A 291 0.43 -12.46 8.40
C GLU A 291 1.26 -11.82 7.28
N ASP A 292 0.61 -11.36 6.22
CA ASP A 292 1.24 -10.76 5.04
C ASP A 292 1.32 -9.22 5.10
N HIS A 293 0.95 -8.60 6.22
CA HIS A 293 0.92 -7.14 6.41
C HIS A 293 1.73 -6.75 7.65
N THR A 294 3.06 -6.97 7.63
CA THR A 294 3.92 -6.56 8.74
C THR A 294 4.18 -5.06 8.69
N LEU A 295 4.11 -4.43 9.86
CA LEU A 295 4.20 -2.98 10.04
C LEU A 295 5.59 -2.60 10.56
N PRO A 296 6.51 -2.09 9.74
CA PRO A 296 7.81 -1.61 10.22
C PRO A 296 7.68 -0.33 11.03
N LYS A 297 6.84 0.60 10.52
CA LYS A 297 6.49 1.88 11.16
C LYS A 297 5.09 2.28 10.73
N VAL A 298 4.38 2.94 11.64
CA VAL A 298 3.11 3.59 11.35
C VAL A 298 3.21 5.03 11.82
N PHE A 299 2.87 5.94 10.92
CA PHE A 299 2.81 7.37 11.23
C PHE A 299 1.38 7.88 11.10
N ARG A 300 1.07 8.88 11.92
CA ARG A 300 -0.18 9.65 11.88
C ARG A 300 0.08 11.03 11.31
N HIS A 301 -0.72 11.43 10.33
CA HIS A 301 -0.74 12.83 9.88
C HIS A 301 -1.34 13.71 10.96
N MET A 302 -0.57 14.73 11.37
CA MET A 302 -0.95 15.70 12.38
C MET A 302 -1.04 17.09 11.73
N TYR A 303 -1.90 17.95 12.27
CA TYR A 303 -1.84 19.37 11.93
C TYR A 303 -0.73 20.09 12.72
N ALA A 304 -0.55 19.71 13.97
CA ALA A 304 0.49 20.27 14.83
C ALA A 304 1.88 19.77 14.44
N LYS A 305 2.86 20.67 14.48
CA LYS A 305 4.28 20.33 14.35
C LYS A 305 4.73 19.44 15.51
N GLN A 306 5.37 18.31 15.21
CA GLN A 306 5.87 17.35 16.20
C GLN A 306 7.29 17.75 16.64
N LYS A 307 7.46 17.95 17.94
CA LYS A 307 8.72 18.43 18.53
C LYS A 307 9.90 17.49 18.28
N GLU A 308 9.63 16.20 18.13
CA GLU A 308 10.61 15.15 17.89
C GLU A 308 11.31 15.30 16.54
N LEU A 309 10.61 15.80 15.53
CA LEU A 309 11.14 15.97 14.16
C LEU A 309 11.87 17.31 13.96
N LEU A 310 11.59 18.33 14.75
CA LEU A 310 12.20 19.65 14.59
C LEU A 310 13.74 19.62 14.67
N PRO A 311 14.40 18.87 15.57
CA PRO A 311 15.86 18.79 15.58
C PRO A 311 16.46 18.15 14.32
N LEU A 312 15.78 17.16 13.72
CA LEU A 312 16.18 16.56 12.44
C LEU A 312 16.07 17.58 11.31
N LEU A 313 14.93 18.25 11.18
CA LEU A 313 14.68 19.25 10.14
C LEU A 313 15.60 20.47 10.24
N ASN A 314 15.99 20.86 11.46
CA ASN A 314 16.88 21.99 11.72
C ASN A 314 18.37 21.61 11.75
N SER A 315 18.72 20.34 11.49
CA SER A 315 20.11 19.87 11.54
C SER A 315 21.01 20.42 10.42
N GLY A 316 20.40 20.86 9.31
CA GLY A 316 21.10 21.20 8.07
C GLY A 316 21.57 19.99 7.27
N GLU A 317 21.23 18.78 7.70
CA GLU A 317 21.48 17.54 6.96
C GLU A 317 20.40 17.28 5.90
N VAL A 318 20.73 16.51 4.87
CA VAL A 318 19.73 16.07 3.88
C VAL A 318 18.78 15.09 4.54
N VAL A 319 17.49 15.38 4.43
CA VAL A 319 16.41 14.58 5.03
C VAL A 319 15.60 13.89 3.94
N PRO A 320 15.31 12.59 4.07
CA PRO A 320 14.45 11.87 3.14
C PRO A 320 13.05 12.53 3.04
N PRO A 321 12.38 12.45 1.88
CA PRO A 321 11.07 13.06 1.67
C PRO A 321 10.02 12.70 2.74
N LEU A 322 10.04 11.46 3.25
CA LEU A 322 9.15 11.01 4.33
C LEU A 322 9.21 11.92 5.57
N PHE A 323 10.39 12.43 5.91
CA PHE A 323 10.63 13.27 7.10
C PHE A 323 10.83 14.75 6.78
N SER A 324 10.48 15.19 5.56
CA SER A 324 10.58 16.62 5.16
C SER A 324 9.50 17.50 5.81
N THR A 325 8.51 16.92 6.46
CA THR A 325 7.44 17.61 7.20
C THR A 325 7.54 17.36 8.70
N PRO A 326 7.30 18.37 9.56
CA PRO A 326 7.19 18.14 11.00
C PRO A 326 5.82 17.58 11.43
N CYS A 327 4.91 17.34 10.51
CA CYS A 327 3.49 17.06 10.78
C CYS A 327 3.15 15.57 10.72
N ILE A 328 4.07 14.70 11.11
CA ILE A 328 3.82 13.26 11.28
C ILE A 328 4.26 12.81 12.68
N MET A 329 3.49 11.93 13.30
CA MET A 329 3.74 11.35 14.61
C MET A 329 3.87 9.85 14.51
N ASP A 330 4.89 9.27 15.15
CA ASP A 330 5.03 7.81 15.27
C ASP A 330 3.94 7.25 16.20
N VAL A 331 3.13 6.33 15.66
CA VAL A 331 2.05 5.63 16.37
C VAL A 331 2.17 4.11 16.21
N THR A 332 3.35 3.62 15.92
CA THR A 332 3.60 2.20 15.61
C THR A 332 3.17 1.27 16.74
N ASP A 333 3.41 1.66 17.99
CA ASP A 333 3.04 0.91 19.20
C ASP A 333 1.52 0.79 19.41
N SER A 334 0.72 1.65 18.80
CA SER A 334 -0.75 1.52 18.79
C SER A 334 -1.24 0.39 17.86
N TYR A 335 -0.38 -0.15 17.01
CA TYR A 335 -0.75 -1.15 15.99
C TYR A 335 -0.04 -2.49 16.13
N THR A 336 1.19 -2.49 16.66
CA THR A 336 2.00 -3.71 16.75
C THR A 336 3.00 -3.63 17.90
N HIS A 337 3.50 -4.79 18.32
CA HIS A 337 4.62 -4.81 19.25
C HIS A 337 5.88 -4.24 18.61
N THR A 338 6.55 -3.37 19.34
CA THR A 338 7.74 -2.67 18.85
C THR A 338 8.99 -3.04 19.68
N THR A 339 10.15 -2.63 19.15
CA THR A 339 11.45 -2.82 19.81
C THR A 339 12.37 -1.66 19.46
N ASP A 340 13.05 -1.09 20.45
CA ASP A 340 14.13 -0.12 20.26
C ASP A 340 15.40 -0.87 19.88
N VAL A 341 16.05 -0.46 18.79
CA VAL A 341 17.27 -1.10 18.30
C VAL A 341 18.43 -0.13 18.29
N THR A 342 19.53 -0.50 18.95
CA THR A 342 20.77 0.26 18.93
C THR A 342 21.84 -0.51 18.18
N ILE A 343 22.34 0.08 17.11
CA ILE A 343 23.41 -0.50 16.29
C ILE A 343 24.76 0.22 16.46
N ARG A 344 25.82 -0.48 16.07
CA ARG A 344 27.13 0.11 15.77
C ARG A 344 27.30 0.07 14.26
N PRO A 345 27.42 1.24 13.61
CA PRO A 345 27.66 1.27 12.16
C PRO A 345 29.05 0.79 11.81
N PHE A 346 29.29 0.54 10.52
CA PHE A 346 30.62 0.19 10.01
C PHE A 346 31.68 1.23 10.39
N ASP A 347 32.93 0.79 10.50
CA ASP A 347 34.06 1.66 10.82
C ASP A 347 34.17 2.80 9.81
N GLY A 348 34.39 4.01 10.32
CA GLY A 348 34.51 5.21 9.51
C GLY A 348 33.22 6.00 9.30
N VAL A 349 32.04 5.41 9.41
CA VAL A 349 30.75 6.11 9.28
C VAL A 349 30.63 7.25 10.30
N CYS A 350 30.96 6.99 11.55
CA CYS A 350 30.90 7.98 12.63
C CYS A 350 32.00 9.06 12.59
N ARG A 351 32.92 9.03 11.63
CA ARG A 351 33.92 10.09 11.43
C ARG A 351 33.33 11.34 10.80
N LYS A 352 32.23 11.21 10.08
CA LYS A 352 31.49 12.35 9.52
C LYS A 352 30.76 13.09 10.66
N LYS A 353 30.60 14.41 10.56
CA LYS A 353 29.82 15.22 11.52
C LYS A 353 28.31 15.05 11.32
N LYS A 354 27.84 13.85 11.00
CA LYS A 354 26.42 13.57 10.78
C LYS A 354 25.79 13.02 12.07
N GLU A 355 24.61 13.51 12.42
CA GLU A 355 23.88 13.13 13.63
C GLU A 355 22.72 12.17 13.36
N TYR A 356 22.13 12.22 12.14
CA TYR A 356 20.94 11.47 11.80
C TYR A 356 21.21 10.43 10.72
N PHE A 357 20.74 9.23 10.97
CA PHE A 357 20.81 8.09 10.07
C PHE A 357 19.44 7.44 9.98
N TYR A 358 19.27 6.52 9.06
CA TYR A 358 17.98 5.97 8.74
C TYR A 358 17.98 4.44 8.79
N VAL A 359 16.78 3.87 8.84
CA VAL A 359 16.59 2.44 8.67
C VAL A 359 15.59 2.22 7.53
N ALA A 360 15.90 1.23 6.70
CA ALA A 360 15.11 0.90 5.52
C ALA A 360 14.58 -0.54 5.60
N VAL A 361 13.47 -0.80 4.94
CA VAL A 361 12.94 -2.13 4.65
C VAL A 361 12.94 -2.37 3.15
N PHE A 362 12.94 -3.63 2.74
CA PHE A 362 12.98 -3.98 1.33
C PHE A 362 11.56 -3.96 0.73
N ASP A 363 11.39 -3.24 -0.38
CA ASP A 363 10.26 -3.45 -1.27
C ASP A 363 10.63 -4.47 -2.37
N ASN A 364 9.88 -4.55 -3.46
CA ASN A 364 10.18 -5.52 -4.52
C ASN A 364 11.38 -5.12 -5.41
N VAL A 365 11.88 -3.89 -5.29
CA VAL A 365 12.94 -3.35 -6.17
C VAL A 365 14.20 -3.01 -5.39
N GLY A 366 14.05 -2.40 -4.21
CA GLY A 366 15.15 -1.90 -3.41
C GLY A 366 14.76 -1.60 -1.96
N TRP A 367 15.64 -0.91 -1.27
CA TRP A 367 15.45 -0.51 0.12
C TRP A 367 14.71 0.82 0.20
N GLN A 368 13.69 0.91 1.07
CA GLN A 368 12.87 2.09 1.30
C GLN A 368 13.02 2.54 2.75
N ILE A 369 13.39 3.80 2.96
CA ILE A 369 13.56 4.37 4.29
C ILE A 369 12.18 4.44 4.98
N VAL A 370 12.15 3.95 6.22
CA VAL A 370 10.91 3.90 7.03
C VAL A 370 11.05 4.60 8.38
N ASP A 371 12.28 4.80 8.89
CA ASP A 371 12.49 5.49 10.16
C ASP A 371 13.87 6.16 10.22
N TRP A 372 14.06 7.00 11.22
CA TRP A 372 15.30 7.70 11.51
C TRP A 372 15.82 7.39 12.90
N GLY A 373 17.14 7.50 13.09
CA GLY A 373 17.80 7.31 14.35
C GLY A 373 18.85 8.38 14.61
N LYS A 374 18.97 8.78 15.88
CA LYS A 374 19.98 9.75 16.29
C LYS A 374 21.24 9.05 16.80
N ARG A 375 22.39 9.54 16.34
CA ARG A 375 23.70 9.08 16.78
C ARG A 375 24.04 9.65 18.17
N LYS A 376 24.55 8.77 19.03
CA LYS A 376 25.21 9.14 20.29
C LYS A 376 26.55 8.40 20.39
N GLY A 377 27.64 9.15 20.20
CA GLY A 377 28.99 8.57 20.10
C GLY A 377 29.14 7.71 18.85
N ASN A 378 29.42 6.42 19.03
CA ASN A 378 29.54 5.42 17.96
C ASN A 378 28.32 4.50 17.85
N LYS A 379 27.19 4.90 18.40
CA LYS A 379 25.93 4.16 18.37
C LYS A 379 24.84 4.98 17.72
N ILE A 380 23.91 4.30 17.05
CA ILE A 380 22.71 4.88 16.46
C ILE A 380 21.51 4.09 17.02
N THR A 381 20.51 4.79 17.52
CA THR A 381 19.32 4.16 18.07
C THR A 381 18.10 4.50 17.22
N PHE A 382 17.41 3.47 16.75
CA PHE A 382 16.08 3.52 16.12
C PHE A 382 15.05 3.11 17.14
N ARG A 383 13.91 3.82 17.20
CA ARG A 383 12.89 3.58 18.21
C ARG A 383 11.65 2.96 17.61
N ASN A 384 10.91 2.19 18.42
CA ASN A 384 9.59 1.64 18.04
C ASN A 384 9.58 0.93 16.70
N LEU A 385 10.59 0.11 16.38
CA LEU A 385 10.59 -0.70 15.16
C LEU A 385 9.66 -1.90 15.32
N GLY A 386 8.81 -2.15 14.32
CA GLY A 386 7.92 -3.31 14.29
C GLY A 386 8.70 -4.63 14.17
N ARG A 387 8.07 -5.74 14.54
CA ARG A 387 8.70 -7.06 14.61
C ARG A 387 8.45 -7.91 13.37
N LYS A 388 9.20 -9.02 13.21
CA LYS A 388 9.13 -9.97 12.08
C LYS A 388 9.48 -9.35 10.72
N ILE A 389 10.48 -8.49 10.70
CA ILE A 389 10.90 -7.72 9.52
C ILE A 389 12.42 -7.68 9.45
N VAL A 390 12.96 -7.66 8.24
CA VAL A 390 14.37 -7.34 7.98
C VAL A 390 14.53 -5.85 7.79
N TYR A 391 15.45 -5.28 8.53
CA TYR A 391 15.83 -3.87 8.47
C TYR A 391 17.27 -3.72 7.99
N LEU A 392 17.55 -2.66 7.22
CA LEU A 392 18.90 -2.26 6.81
C LEU A 392 19.20 -0.87 7.36
N PRO A 393 20.22 -0.70 8.21
CA PRO A 393 20.70 0.63 8.62
C PRO A 393 21.38 1.33 7.45
N VAL A 394 21.01 2.58 7.19
CA VAL A 394 21.45 3.32 6.02
C VAL A 394 21.79 4.78 6.30
N ASP A 395 22.63 5.36 5.46
CA ASP A 395 22.82 6.79 5.28
C ASP A 395 21.97 7.25 4.09
N TYR A 396 21.48 8.48 4.12
CA TYR A 396 20.83 9.15 3.00
C TYR A 396 21.69 10.33 2.56
N THR A 397 22.08 10.34 1.30
CA THR A 397 23.11 11.24 0.78
C THR A 397 22.54 12.41 -0.03
N TYR A 398 23.36 13.38 -0.42
CA TYR A 398 22.95 14.58 -1.15
C TYR A 398 22.42 14.28 -2.57
N ASP A 399 22.82 13.20 -3.15
CA ASP A 399 22.34 12.69 -4.45
C ASP A 399 21.14 11.76 -4.33
N GLU A 400 20.47 11.81 -3.17
CA GLU A 400 19.26 11.05 -2.85
C GLU A 400 19.46 9.53 -2.90
N THR A 401 20.70 9.08 -2.69
CA THR A 401 21.03 7.65 -2.63
C THR A 401 21.01 7.11 -1.20
N ILE A 402 20.76 5.81 -1.10
CA ILE A 402 20.73 5.06 0.15
C ILE A 402 22.03 4.23 0.23
N GLU A 403 22.88 4.52 1.21
CA GLU A 403 24.13 3.79 1.45
C GLU A 403 24.06 2.96 2.74
N PRO A 404 24.32 1.65 2.70
CA PRO A 404 24.38 0.82 3.89
C PRO A 404 25.47 1.27 4.86
N ILE A 405 25.12 1.37 6.14
CA ILE A 405 26.06 1.73 7.22
C ILE A 405 26.26 0.62 8.24
N GLY A 406 25.55 -0.49 8.10
CA GLY A 406 25.62 -1.64 8.99
C GLY A 406 25.05 -2.88 8.29
N TYR A 407 25.17 -4.02 8.95
CA TYR A 407 24.56 -5.26 8.45
C TYR A 407 23.03 -5.21 8.60
N PRO A 408 22.28 -5.89 7.70
CA PRO A 408 20.87 -6.13 7.91
C PRO A 408 20.61 -6.87 9.22
N PHE A 409 19.48 -6.61 9.84
CA PHE A 409 19.06 -7.33 11.05
C PHE A 409 17.56 -7.65 11.01
N THR A 410 17.18 -8.69 11.72
CA THR A 410 15.78 -9.03 11.97
C THR A 410 15.41 -8.72 13.40
N ILE A 411 14.14 -8.46 13.65
CA ILE A 411 13.55 -8.44 14.98
C ILE A 411 12.54 -9.60 15.02
N ASP A 412 12.74 -10.57 15.91
CA ASP A 412 11.82 -11.70 16.05
C ASP A 412 10.51 -11.30 16.75
N GLU A 413 9.59 -12.25 16.92
CA GLU A 413 8.31 -12.02 17.60
C GLU A 413 8.44 -11.65 19.09
N TYR A 414 9.55 -12.00 19.73
CA TYR A 414 9.85 -11.70 21.13
C TYR A 414 10.60 -10.38 21.32
N GLY A 415 11.07 -9.76 20.22
CA GLY A 415 11.84 -8.50 20.22
C GLY A 415 13.35 -8.72 20.27
N ASN A 416 13.86 -9.95 20.06
CA ASN A 416 15.28 -10.19 19.94
C ASN A 416 15.79 -9.70 18.58
N VAL A 417 16.95 -9.05 18.59
CA VAL A 417 17.59 -8.51 17.39
C VAL A 417 18.66 -9.49 16.91
N ASN A 418 18.50 -10.00 15.69
CA ASN A 418 19.42 -10.93 15.07
C ASN A 418 20.08 -10.28 13.85
N THR A 419 21.38 -10.05 13.88
CA THR A 419 22.14 -9.48 12.77
C THR A 419 22.43 -10.54 11.71
N ILE A 420 22.15 -10.23 10.44
CA ILE A 420 22.42 -11.11 9.30
C ILE A 420 23.83 -10.79 8.77
N ILE A 421 24.82 -11.57 9.17
CA ILE A 421 26.19 -11.45 8.65
C ILE A 421 26.45 -12.67 7.79
N VAL A 422 26.63 -12.45 6.50
CA VAL A 422 26.88 -13.53 5.54
C VAL A 422 28.14 -14.31 5.90
N ASP A 423 28.02 -15.64 5.94
CA ASP A 423 29.16 -16.54 6.11
C ASP A 423 29.62 -17.06 4.74
N THR A 424 30.68 -16.47 4.21
CA THR A 424 31.24 -16.85 2.93
C THR A 424 32.18 -18.04 3.00
N LEU A 425 32.54 -18.50 4.21
CA LEU A 425 33.41 -19.67 4.39
C LEU A 425 32.63 -20.98 4.34
N HIS A 426 31.39 -20.97 4.85
CA HIS A 426 30.49 -22.11 4.79
C HIS A 426 29.50 -21.94 3.66
N ARG A 427 29.33 -23.01 2.86
CA ARG A 427 28.48 -23.00 1.67
C ARG A 427 27.44 -24.11 1.75
N GLN A 428 26.32 -23.90 1.10
CA GLN A 428 25.21 -24.84 1.01
C GLN A 428 24.65 -24.89 -0.40
N SER A 429 23.92 -25.98 -0.70
CA SER A 429 23.06 -26.05 -1.88
C SER A 429 21.66 -25.62 -1.49
N VAL A 430 21.01 -24.83 -2.34
CA VAL A 430 19.66 -24.35 -2.12
C VAL A 430 18.73 -24.82 -3.22
N ARG A 431 17.49 -25.14 -2.84
CA ARG A 431 16.37 -25.47 -3.73
C ARG A 431 15.41 -24.27 -3.74
N LEU A 432 15.19 -23.67 -4.90
CA LEU A 432 14.37 -22.48 -5.07
C LEU A 432 13.16 -22.82 -5.93
N ILE A 433 11.98 -22.47 -5.47
CA ILE A 433 10.72 -22.77 -6.16
C ILE A 433 9.98 -21.51 -6.58
N ARG A 434 10.34 -20.35 -6.02
CA ARG A 434 9.69 -19.09 -6.30
C ARG A 434 10.55 -17.89 -5.94
N LYS A 435 10.16 -16.72 -6.42
CA LYS A 435 10.86 -15.44 -6.21
C LYS A 435 10.15 -14.49 -5.22
N TYR A 436 8.99 -14.88 -4.71
CA TYR A 436 8.16 -14.08 -3.81
C TYR A 436 7.49 -14.95 -2.74
N ARG A 437 7.13 -14.32 -1.62
CA ARG A 437 6.52 -14.98 -0.47
C ARG A 437 5.30 -15.82 -0.87
N TYR A 438 5.12 -16.95 -0.21
CA TYR A 438 4.00 -17.85 -0.38
C TYR A 438 3.01 -17.68 0.78
N THR A 439 1.83 -17.13 0.49
CA THR A 439 0.82 -16.89 1.52
C THR A 439 0.05 -18.17 1.85
N LYS A 440 -0.49 -18.26 3.08
CA LYS A 440 -1.38 -19.38 3.47
C LYS A 440 -2.58 -19.54 2.53
N TRP A 441 -3.10 -18.41 2.03
CA TRP A 441 -4.19 -18.43 1.07
C TRP A 441 -3.79 -19.09 -0.25
N GLN A 442 -2.63 -18.78 -0.78
CA GLN A 442 -2.12 -19.42 -2.00
C GLN A 442 -1.88 -20.92 -1.81
N GLN A 443 -1.33 -21.32 -0.65
CA GLN A 443 -1.20 -22.74 -0.30
C GLN A 443 -2.55 -23.43 -0.24
N GLU A 444 -3.56 -22.80 0.35
CA GLU A 444 -4.91 -23.33 0.41
C GLU A 444 -5.54 -23.48 -0.99
N LEU A 445 -5.30 -22.54 -1.93
CA LEU A 445 -5.77 -22.67 -3.31
C LEU A 445 -5.16 -23.89 -4.02
N CYS A 446 -3.90 -24.22 -3.76
CA CYS A 446 -3.28 -25.44 -4.26
C CYS A 446 -3.93 -26.70 -3.65
N ARG A 447 -4.13 -26.71 -2.32
CA ARG A 447 -4.77 -27.85 -1.63
C ARG A 447 -6.19 -28.15 -2.15
N ARG A 448 -6.94 -27.13 -2.57
CA ARG A 448 -8.29 -27.28 -3.13
C ARG A 448 -8.35 -28.07 -4.43
N THR A 449 -7.23 -28.29 -5.10
CA THR A 449 -7.15 -29.14 -6.28
C THR A 449 -6.80 -30.59 -5.95
N GLN A 450 -6.34 -30.87 -4.71
CA GLN A 450 -5.95 -32.21 -4.27
C GLN A 450 -7.13 -33.18 -4.31
N GLY A 451 -6.92 -34.35 -4.92
CA GLY A 451 -7.97 -35.34 -5.17
C GLY A 451 -8.76 -35.09 -6.46
N GLY A 452 -8.48 -33.97 -7.16
CA GLY A 452 -9.01 -33.74 -8.50
C GLY A 452 -8.59 -34.83 -9.48
N ARG A 453 -9.45 -35.12 -10.45
CA ARG A 453 -9.26 -36.23 -11.38
C ARG A 453 -9.23 -35.73 -12.81
N PHE A 454 -8.35 -36.32 -13.60
CA PHE A 454 -8.35 -36.19 -15.04
C PHE A 454 -8.99 -37.47 -15.64
N GLN A 455 -9.97 -37.29 -16.49
CA GLN A 455 -10.77 -38.39 -17.03
C GLN A 455 -10.89 -38.26 -18.54
N VAL A 456 -10.94 -39.40 -19.20
CA VAL A 456 -11.28 -39.54 -20.63
C VAL A 456 -12.57 -40.30 -20.79
N ALA A 457 -13.28 -40.08 -21.90
CA ALA A 457 -14.52 -40.76 -22.22
C ALA A 457 -14.75 -40.81 -23.73
N SER A 458 -15.52 -41.83 -24.21
CA SER A 458 -16.02 -41.87 -25.58
C SER A 458 -17.35 -41.11 -25.73
N LYS A 459 -18.05 -40.87 -24.61
CA LYS A 459 -19.34 -40.17 -24.56
C LYS A 459 -19.22 -38.80 -23.92
N GLU A 460 -19.95 -37.82 -24.44
CA GLU A 460 -19.98 -36.45 -23.96
C GLU A 460 -20.47 -36.31 -22.51
N ASP A 461 -21.36 -37.20 -22.06
CA ASP A 461 -21.88 -37.19 -20.68
C ASP A 461 -20.93 -37.84 -19.66
N PHE A 462 -19.78 -38.32 -20.09
CA PHE A 462 -18.80 -39.04 -19.27
C PHE A 462 -19.35 -40.26 -18.53
N SER A 463 -20.46 -40.86 -19.00
CA SER A 463 -21.05 -42.09 -18.40
C SER A 463 -20.13 -43.31 -18.51
N ASP A 464 -19.19 -43.31 -19.46
CA ASP A 464 -18.17 -44.34 -19.70
C ASP A 464 -16.75 -43.86 -19.29
N SER A 465 -16.64 -42.86 -18.43
CA SER A 465 -15.37 -42.23 -18.12
C SER A 465 -14.36 -43.15 -17.43
N ILE A 466 -13.10 -42.99 -17.78
CA ILE A 466 -11.94 -43.60 -17.15
C ILE A 466 -11.11 -42.52 -16.51
N THR A 467 -10.76 -42.68 -15.23
CA THR A 467 -9.81 -41.79 -14.56
C THR A 467 -8.40 -42.19 -14.96
N ILE A 468 -7.70 -41.30 -15.64
CA ILE A 468 -6.34 -41.52 -16.17
C ILE A 468 -5.25 -40.95 -15.25
N ALA A 469 -5.58 -39.97 -14.42
CA ALA A 469 -4.68 -39.43 -13.40
C ALA A 469 -5.49 -38.77 -12.27
N THR A 470 -4.88 -38.75 -11.07
CA THR A 470 -5.45 -38.09 -9.89
C THR A 470 -4.39 -37.17 -9.28
N ILE A 471 -4.79 -35.95 -8.91
CA ILE A 471 -3.91 -34.94 -8.28
C ILE A 471 -3.62 -35.42 -6.86
N GLY A 472 -2.35 -35.66 -6.57
CA GLY A 472 -1.85 -36.01 -5.25
C GLY A 472 -1.80 -34.83 -4.28
N ASN A 473 -1.05 -34.97 -3.19
CA ASN A 473 -0.80 -33.91 -2.25
C ASN A 473 0.16 -32.88 -2.88
N ILE A 474 -0.36 -31.69 -3.20
CA ILE A 474 0.41 -30.58 -3.73
C ILE A 474 0.33 -29.40 -2.77
N THR A 475 1.48 -28.76 -2.54
CA THR A 475 1.61 -27.64 -1.62
C THR A 475 2.21 -26.41 -2.29
N GLU A 476 2.70 -26.54 -3.51
CA GLU A 476 3.42 -25.51 -4.27
C GLU A 476 2.62 -25.12 -5.51
N ALA A 477 2.55 -23.81 -5.79
CA ALA A 477 1.98 -23.32 -7.04
C ALA A 477 3.05 -23.37 -8.15
N ARG A 478 3.11 -24.46 -8.88
CA ARG A 478 3.95 -24.71 -10.05
C ARG A 478 3.29 -25.70 -10.98
N PHE A 479 3.88 -25.92 -12.14
CA PHE A 479 3.43 -26.99 -13.03
C PHE A 479 3.79 -28.36 -12.46
N TYR A 480 2.88 -29.30 -12.64
CA TYR A 480 3.01 -30.71 -12.31
C TYR A 480 2.73 -31.56 -13.53
N ASP A 481 3.59 -32.53 -13.81
CA ASP A 481 3.46 -33.47 -14.90
C ASP A 481 2.96 -34.82 -14.33
N LEU A 482 1.84 -35.33 -14.85
CA LEU A 482 1.28 -36.64 -14.50
C LEU A 482 1.30 -37.54 -15.73
N LYS A 483 2.10 -38.58 -15.66
CA LYS A 483 2.06 -39.65 -16.67
C LYS A 483 0.80 -40.49 -16.49
N THR A 484 0.20 -40.91 -17.59
CA THR A 484 -1.01 -41.69 -17.58
C THR A 484 -0.71 -43.13 -18.05
N ASP A 485 -1.46 -44.09 -17.55
CA ASP A 485 -1.36 -45.51 -17.96
C ASP A 485 -2.78 -46.05 -18.13
N TYR A 486 -3.25 -46.03 -19.38
CA TYR A 486 -4.55 -46.59 -19.79
C TYR A 486 -4.50 -47.02 -21.27
N LYS A 487 -5.54 -47.67 -21.75
CA LYS A 487 -5.59 -48.15 -23.14
C LYS A 487 -6.73 -47.49 -23.91
N GLY A 488 -6.46 -47.23 -25.18
CA GLY A 488 -7.44 -46.74 -26.14
C GLY A 488 -7.38 -45.21 -26.33
N ASP A 489 -8.05 -44.78 -27.39
CA ASP A 489 -8.22 -43.40 -27.79
C ASP A 489 -9.62 -42.92 -27.43
N TYR A 490 -9.72 -41.72 -26.89
CA TYR A 490 -10.98 -41.15 -26.41
C TYR A 490 -11.24 -39.80 -27.03
N ARG A 491 -12.53 -39.46 -27.21
CA ARG A 491 -12.94 -38.20 -27.83
C ARG A 491 -13.06 -37.06 -26.86
N TYR A 492 -13.28 -37.37 -25.57
CA TYR A 492 -13.50 -36.35 -24.52
C TYR A 492 -12.49 -36.50 -23.41
N PHE A 493 -12.08 -35.34 -22.88
CA PHE A 493 -11.22 -35.24 -21.71
C PHE A 493 -11.81 -34.21 -20.76
N ARG A 494 -11.72 -34.46 -19.44
CA ARG A 494 -12.11 -33.45 -18.43
C ARG A 494 -11.20 -33.42 -17.23
N TYR A 495 -11.09 -32.24 -16.65
CA TYR A 495 -10.72 -32.02 -15.26
C TYR A 495 -11.99 -32.04 -14.42
N LEU A 496 -12.06 -32.93 -13.43
CA LEU A 496 -13.10 -33.03 -12.42
C LEU A 496 -12.48 -32.64 -11.07
N ALA A 497 -12.89 -31.50 -10.53
CA ALA A 497 -12.40 -31.04 -9.23
C ALA A 497 -12.87 -31.96 -8.09
N PRO A 498 -12.17 -32.00 -6.95
CA PRO A 498 -12.63 -32.78 -5.80
C PRO A 498 -13.93 -32.20 -5.23
N ASP A 499 -14.69 -33.02 -4.53
CA ASP A 499 -15.92 -32.60 -3.87
C ASP A 499 -15.65 -31.45 -2.89
N GLY A 500 -16.52 -30.44 -2.91
CA GLY A 500 -16.36 -29.26 -2.09
C GLY A 500 -15.33 -28.23 -2.62
N SER A 501 -14.82 -28.42 -3.84
CA SER A 501 -13.88 -27.47 -4.48
C SER A 501 -14.58 -26.59 -5.51
N TYR A 502 -14.11 -25.33 -5.60
CA TYR A 502 -14.55 -24.35 -6.60
C TYR A 502 -13.91 -24.55 -7.99
N GLY A 503 -13.00 -25.52 -8.15
CA GLY A 503 -12.19 -25.73 -9.34
C GLY A 503 -10.74 -25.31 -9.13
N ASN A 504 -10.46 -24.01 -8.98
CA ASN A 504 -9.16 -23.41 -8.65
C ASN A 504 -7.98 -23.92 -9.52
N MET A 505 -8.21 -24.15 -10.81
CA MET A 505 -7.24 -24.61 -11.78
C MET A 505 -6.89 -23.46 -12.73
N ALA A 506 -5.60 -23.18 -12.92
CA ALA A 506 -5.14 -22.16 -13.86
C ALA A 506 -4.91 -22.75 -15.25
N GLU A 507 -4.15 -23.86 -15.35
CA GLU A 507 -3.84 -24.47 -16.65
C GLU A 507 -3.93 -25.97 -16.62
N VAL A 508 -4.38 -26.56 -17.74
CA VAL A 508 -4.34 -27.98 -18.03
C VAL A 508 -3.88 -28.19 -19.48
N GLU A 509 -2.75 -28.84 -19.62
CA GLU A 509 -2.17 -29.18 -20.90
C GLU A 509 -2.19 -30.73 -21.07
N MET A 510 -2.51 -31.22 -22.25
CA MET A 510 -2.55 -32.63 -22.57
C MET A 510 -1.52 -32.91 -23.66
N TYR A 511 -0.85 -34.06 -23.56
CA TYR A 511 0.16 -34.47 -24.52
C TYR A 511 -0.04 -35.94 -24.90
N ASP A 512 0.14 -36.25 -26.20
CA ASP A 512 0.24 -37.63 -26.72
C ASP A 512 1.62 -38.24 -26.45
N GLU A 513 1.86 -39.46 -26.89
CA GLU A 513 3.15 -40.17 -26.74
C GLU A 513 4.31 -39.46 -27.46
N GLN A 514 4.03 -38.65 -28.45
CA GLN A 514 5.00 -37.85 -29.21
C GLN A 514 5.23 -36.45 -28.58
N GLY A 515 4.58 -36.12 -27.47
CA GLY A 515 4.65 -34.85 -26.82
C GLY A 515 3.88 -33.74 -27.56
N LYS A 516 2.95 -34.11 -28.44
CA LYS A 516 2.13 -33.14 -29.19
C LYS A 516 0.81 -32.90 -28.45
N ARG A 517 0.34 -31.64 -28.48
CA ARG A 517 -0.99 -31.28 -27.94
C ARG A 517 -2.11 -31.68 -28.92
N PRO A 518 -3.16 -32.34 -28.46
CA PRO A 518 -4.34 -32.60 -29.24
C PRO A 518 -5.04 -31.30 -29.71
N VAL A 519 -5.71 -31.41 -30.86
CA VAL A 519 -6.53 -30.30 -31.36
C VAL A 519 -7.89 -30.34 -30.65
N ILE A 520 -8.20 -29.24 -29.96
CA ILE A 520 -9.48 -29.06 -29.26
C ILE A 520 -10.52 -28.54 -30.25
N LYS A 521 -11.63 -29.26 -30.40
CA LYS A 521 -12.77 -28.86 -31.22
C LYS A 521 -13.71 -27.92 -30.47
N GLN A 522 -14.01 -28.22 -29.20
CA GLN A 522 -14.84 -27.38 -28.35
C GLN A 522 -14.53 -27.61 -26.87
N MET A 523 -14.90 -26.60 -26.05
CA MET A 523 -14.78 -26.64 -24.61
C MET A 523 -16.16 -26.54 -23.97
N PHE A 524 -16.44 -27.36 -22.96
CA PHE A 524 -17.72 -27.39 -22.28
C PHE A 524 -17.58 -27.82 -20.82
N GLY A 525 -18.63 -27.67 -20.01
CA GLY A 525 -18.58 -28.02 -18.60
C GLY A 525 -19.52 -27.17 -17.76
N ARG A 526 -19.21 -27.06 -16.47
CA ARG A 526 -19.98 -26.25 -15.52
C ARG A 526 -19.59 -24.76 -15.62
N ARG A 527 -20.48 -23.92 -16.17
CA ARG A 527 -20.17 -22.56 -16.57
C ARG A 527 -20.27 -21.54 -15.46
N TYR A 528 -21.17 -21.53 -14.57
CA TYR A 528 -21.45 -20.48 -13.59
C TYR A 528 -20.21 -19.95 -12.83
N ALA A 529 -19.35 -19.24 -13.57
CA ALA A 529 -18.14 -18.60 -13.09
C ALA A 529 -18.43 -17.22 -12.50
N VAL A 530 -17.70 -16.83 -11.47
CA VAL A 530 -17.72 -15.48 -10.91
C VAL A 530 -16.63 -14.63 -11.59
N ASN A 531 -16.97 -13.41 -12.00
CA ASN A 531 -15.98 -12.41 -12.41
C ASN A 531 -14.98 -12.86 -13.50
N GLY A 532 -15.45 -13.56 -14.54
CA GLY A 532 -14.59 -13.93 -15.68
C GLY A 532 -13.74 -15.18 -15.48
N HIS A 533 -13.87 -15.89 -14.37
CA HIS A 533 -13.14 -17.16 -14.09
C HIS A 533 -13.75 -18.38 -14.81
N ARG A 534 -13.76 -18.32 -16.13
CA ARG A 534 -14.47 -19.26 -17.02
C ARG A 534 -13.75 -20.62 -17.12
N LEU A 535 -14.47 -21.63 -17.59
CA LEU A 535 -13.87 -22.94 -17.81
C LEU A 535 -12.80 -22.95 -18.93
N GLU A 536 -12.95 -22.08 -19.90
CA GLU A 536 -11.99 -21.93 -21.00
C GLU A 536 -10.61 -21.47 -20.52
N ASN A 537 -10.55 -20.80 -19.38
CA ASN A 537 -9.30 -20.27 -18.81
C ASN A 537 -8.26 -21.35 -18.46
N ILE A 538 -8.68 -22.60 -18.25
CA ILE A 538 -7.72 -23.67 -17.95
C ILE A 538 -7.03 -24.25 -19.19
N PHE A 539 -7.35 -23.74 -20.38
CA PHE A 539 -6.80 -24.21 -21.66
C PHE A 539 -6.27 -23.06 -22.54
N ASP A 540 -6.20 -21.83 -22.00
CA ASP A 540 -5.90 -20.60 -22.78
C ASP A 540 -4.40 -20.25 -22.82
N GLY A 541 -3.58 -20.89 -22.00
CA GLY A 541 -2.14 -20.66 -21.91
C GLY A 541 -1.74 -19.45 -21.07
N ASP A 542 -2.69 -18.77 -20.42
CA ASP A 542 -2.43 -17.64 -19.51
C ASP A 542 -2.47 -18.12 -18.06
N VAL A 543 -1.31 -18.29 -17.44
CA VAL A 543 -1.15 -18.79 -16.06
C VAL A 543 -1.83 -17.94 -14.99
N LEU A 544 -2.24 -16.71 -15.29
CA LEU A 544 -2.93 -15.81 -14.36
C LEU A 544 -4.45 -15.88 -14.48
N THR A 545 -4.97 -16.46 -15.55
CA THR A 545 -6.39 -16.82 -15.63
C THR A 545 -6.64 -18.16 -14.95
N PHE A 546 -7.85 -18.43 -14.54
CA PHE A 546 -8.19 -19.69 -13.88
C PHE A 546 -9.69 -19.97 -13.94
N TYR A 547 -10.05 -21.23 -13.78
CA TYR A 547 -11.42 -21.69 -13.60
C TYR A 547 -11.77 -21.67 -12.12
N SER A 548 -12.86 -20.98 -11.78
CA SER A 548 -13.43 -20.99 -10.43
C SER A 548 -14.93 -20.74 -10.48
N ARG A 549 -15.71 -21.61 -9.85
CA ARG A 549 -17.17 -21.48 -9.75
C ARG A 549 -17.59 -20.65 -8.55
N GLN A 550 -18.85 -20.21 -8.56
CA GLN A 550 -19.46 -19.50 -7.44
C GLN A 550 -19.71 -20.42 -6.24
N PHE A 551 -20.04 -21.69 -6.49
CA PHE A 551 -20.35 -22.67 -5.46
C PHE A 551 -19.39 -23.87 -5.55
N PRO A 552 -19.04 -24.49 -4.41
CA PRO A 552 -18.06 -25.59 -4.34
C PRO A 552 -18.72 -26.96 -4.63
N ASP A 553 -19.50 -27.05 -5.70
CA ASP A 553 -20.25 -28.25 -6.07
C ASP A 553 -19.99 -28.62 -7.53
N ASP A 554 -19.73 -29.88 -7.79
CA ASP A 554 -19.66 -30.48 -9.12
C ASP A 554 -18.92 -29.60 -10.15
N SER A 555 -17.70 -29.15 -9.77
CA SER A 555 -16.85 -28.28 -10.61
C SER A 555 -16.06 -29.11 -11.61
N TRP A 556 -16.32 -28.95 -12.92
CA TRP A 556 -15.55 -29.61 -13.97
C TRP A 556 -15.51 -28.78 -15.26
N ALA A 557 -14.42 -28.98 -16.01
CA ALA A 557 -14.19 -28.40 -17.33
C ALA A 557 -13.69 -29.51 -18.28
N ALA A 558 -14.21 -29.53 -19.50
CA ALA A 558 -13.96 -30.58 -20.48
C ALA A 558 -13.66 -30.00 -21.86
N VAL A 559 -13.02 -30.84 -22.66
CA VAL A 559 -12.80 -30.60 -24.09
C VAL A 559 -13.29 -31.81 -24.91
N GLU A 560 -13.77 -31.53 -26.14
CA GLU A 560 -13.90 -32.48 -27.21
C GLU A 560 -12.73 -32.31 -28.15
N PHE A 561 -12.05 -33.40 -28.49
CA PHE A 561 -11.01 -33.44 -29.52
C PHE A 561 -11.61 -33.53 -30.93
N GLU A 562 -10.93 -33.03 -31.93
CA GLU A 562 -11.33 -33.19 -33.33
C GLU A 562 -11.38 -34.68 -33.70
N GLU A 563 -10.37 -35.47 -33.28
CA GLU A 563 -10.31 -36.92 -33.44
C GLU A 563 -10.03 -37.55 -32.06
N PRO A 564 -10.45 -38.83 -31.81
CA PRO A 564 -10.08 -39.53 -30.60
C PRO A 564 -8.57 -39.55 -30.37
N GLN A 565 -8.12 -39.33 -29.14
CA GLN A 565 -6.73 -39.19 -28.74
C GLN A 565 -6.37 -40.11 -27.59
N HIS A 566 -5.11 -40.54 -27.59
CA HIS A 566 -4.45 -41.15 -26.42
C HIS A 566 -3.63 -40.06 -25.69
N ILE A 567 -3.99 -39.75 -24.45
CA ILE A 567 -3.27 -38.80 -23.63
C ILE A 567 -2.26 -39.51 -22.76
N SER A 568 -0.97 -39.37 -23.03
CA SER A 568 0.13 -40.00 -22.30
C SER A 568 0.63 -39.18 -21.11
N GLU A 569 0.34 -37.88 -21.11
CA GLU A 569 0.74 -36.98 -20.06
C GLU A 569 -0.30 -35.85 -19.89
N VAL A 570 -0.60 -35.52 -18.64
CA VAL A 570 -1.36 -34.35 -18.26
C VAL A 570 -0.44 -33.43 -17.44
N ARG A 571 -0.23 -32.20 -17.90
CA ARG A 571 0.47 -31.17 -17.20
C ARG A 571 -0.54 -30.15 -16.67
N PHE A 572 -0.47 -29.79 -15.40
CA PHE A 572 -1.44 -28.87 -14.82
C PHE A 572 -0.80 -27.87 -13.88
N LEU A 573 -1.46 -26.73 -13.70
CA LEU A 573 -1.06 -25.64 -12.82
C LEU A 573 -2.26 -25.22 -11.95
N PRO A 574 -2.18 -25.32 -10.61
CA PRO A 574 -3.18 -24.75 -9.74
C PRO A 574 -3.24 -23.23 -9.87
N ARG A 575 -4.33 -22.61 -9.43
CA ARG A 575 -4.43 -21.16 -9.30
C ARG A 575 -3.22 -20.60 -8.53
N ASN A 576 -2.59 -19.57 -9.08
CA ASN A 576 -1.30 -19.04 -8.63
C ASN A 576 -1.20 -17.52 -8.76
N ASP A 577 -0.01 -16.99 -8.50
CA ASP A 577 0.35 -15.56 -8.54
C ASP A 577 1.50 -15.25 -9.52
N ASP A 578 1.87 -16.18 -10.39
CA ASP A 578 2.97 -16.11 -11.37
C ASP A 578 4.37 -15.84 -10.73
N ASN A 579 4.55 -16.16 -9.45
CA ASN A 579 5.82 -16.00 -8.75
C ASN A 579 6.62 -17.31 -8.60
N PHE A 580 6.18 -18.40 -9.20
CA PHE A 580 6.90 -19.67 -9.30
C PHE A 580 7.97 -19.64 -10.41
N ILE A 581 8.85 -20.63 -10.42
CA ILE A 581 9.89 -20.76 -11.47
C ILE A 581 9.22 -21.24 -12.76
N ARG A 582 9.38 -20.48 -13.84
CA ARG A 582 8.83 -20.77 -15.16
C ARG A 582 9.91 -21.29 -16.10
N GLU A 583 9.57 -22.32 -16.86
CA GLU A 583 10.41 -22.88 -17.91
C GLU A 583 10.82 -21.82 -18.94
N GLY A 584 12.10 -21.75 -19.29
CA GLY A 584 12.67 -20.85 -20.28
C GLY A 584 12.90 -19.40 -19.80
N GLU A 585 12.42 -19.01 -18.61
CA GLU A 585 12.70 -17.68 -18.06
C GLU A 585 14.05 -17.60 -17.39
N GLN A 586 14.68 -16.41 -17.43
CA GLN A 586 16.03 -16.19 -16.94
C GLN A 586 16.01 -15.68 -15.50
N TYR A 587 16.69 -16.39 -14.61
CA TYR A 587 16.79 -16.10 -13.20
C TYR A 587 18.22 -15.81 -12.79
N GLU A 588 18.40 -15.00 -11.73
CA GLU A 588 19.70 -14.74 -11.11
C GLU A 588 19.54 -14.70 -9.59
N LEU A 589 20.30 -15.53 -8.89
CA LEU A 589 20.35 -15.55 -7.44
C LEU A 589 21.45 -14.61 -6.95
N TYR A 590 21.08 -13.76 -5.99
CA TYR A 590 21.97 -12.83 -5.33
C TYR A 590 22.03 -13.10 -3.82
N TYR A 591 23.12 -12.65 -3.20
CA TYR A 591 23.22 -12.54 -1.75
C TYR A 591 23.67 -11.14 -1.35
N TRP A 592 23.29 -10.69 -0.16
CA TRP A 592 23.73 -9.42 0.39
C TRP A 592 25.16 -9.54 0.93
N ASP A 593 26.12 -8.83 0.34
CA ASP A 593 27.55 -8.90 0.69
C ASP A 593 27.93 -7.96 1.86
N GLY A 594 26.97 -7.24 2.40
CA GLY A 594 27.14 -6.21 3.43
C GLY A 594 26.97 -4.80 2.87
N ARG A 595 27.02 -4.61 1.53
CA ARG A 595 26.84 -3.32 0.86
C ARG A 595 25.85 -3.36 -0.29
N ARG A 596 25.77 -4.47 -0.99
CA ARG A 596 24.92 -4.65 -2.18
C ARG A 596 24.55 -6.12 -2.37
N PHE A 597 23.63 -6.35 -3.26
CA PHE A 597 23.37 -7.69 -3.76
C PHE A 597 24.44 -8.11 -4.77
N ALA A 598 25.25 -9.12 -4.42
CA ALA A 598 26.26 -9.73 -5.27
C ALA A 598 25.69 -10.99 -5.92
N SER A 599 25.95 -11.17 -7.22
CA SER A 599 25.47 -12.31 -7.99
C SER A 599 26.17 -13.61 -7.56
N ILE A 600 25.39 -14.69 -7.45
CA ILE A 600 25.88 -16.06 -7.21
C ILE A 600 25.85 -16.84 -8.52
N ALA A 601 24.68 -16.92 -9.15
CA ALA A 601 24.48 -17.74 -10.34
C ALA A 601 23.33 -17.19 -11.20
N ARG A 602 23.49 -17.32 -12.52
CA ARG A 602 22.43 -17.14 -13.52
C ARG A 602 22.00 -18.50 -14.03
N MET A 603 20.71 -18.67 -14.24
CA MET A 603 20.13 -19.95 -14.63
C MET A 603 18.82 -19.74 -15.37
N GLU A 604 18.50 -20.71 -16.23
CA GLU A 604 17.21 -20.78 -16.90
C GLU A 604 16.23 -21.63 -16.09
N GLY A 605 14.99 -21.20 -16.01
CA GLY A 605 13.93 -21.98 -15.39
C GLY A 605 13.67 -23.28 -16.14
N ASN A 606 13.57 -24.37 -15.43
CA ASN A 606 13.35 -25.69 -15.97
C ASN A 606 11.87 -26.11 -15.95
N ARG A 607 11.55 -27.22 -16.61
CA ARG A 607 10.23 -27.81 -16.68
C ARG A 607 9.67 -28.21 -15.31
N GLU A 608 10.53 -28.61 -14.37
CA GLU A 608 10.12 -28.97 -13.00
C GLU A 608 9.65 -27.75 -12.18
N GLY A 609 10.01 -26.52 -12.60
CA GLY A 609 9.71 -25.31 -11.82
C GLY A 609 10.54 -25.20 -10.54
N VAL A 610 11.77 -25.76 -10.55
CA VAL A 610 12.68 -25.79 -9.40
C VAL A 610 14.09 -25.45 -9.86
N LEU A 611 14.77 -24.55 -9.17
CA LEU A 611 16.19 -24.25 -9.41
C LEU A 611 17.02 -24.80 -8.26
N TYR A 612 18.10 -25.50 -8.59
CA TYR A 612 19.10 -25.97 -7.64
C TYR A 612 20.37 -25.12 -7.81
N VAL A 613 20.85 -24.52 -6.75
CA VAL A 613 22.03 -23.66 -6.76
C VAL A 613 23.02 -24.11 -5.69
N ASP A 614 24.22 -24.46 -6.13
CA ASP A 614 25.31 -24.85 -5.26
C ASP A 614 26.17 -23.65 -4.83
N ASN A 615 27.00 -23.85 -3.82
CA ASN A 615 27.98 -22.86 -3.35
C ASN A 615 27.36 -21.55 -2.84
N VAL A 616 26.12 -21.56 -2.36
CA VAL A 616 25.44 -20.41 -1.76
C VAL A 616 26.00 -20.18 -0.35
N PRO A 617 26.42 -18.95 0.01
CA PRO A 617 26.87 -18.64 1.36
C PRO A 617 25.79 -18.94 2.40
N THR A 618 26.18 -19.41 3.59
CA THR A 618 25.25 -19.60 4.70
C THR A 618 25.00 -18.27 5.44
N ASN A 619 23.96 -18.23 6.27
CA ASN A 619 23.53 -17.01 6.98
C ASN A 619 23.44 -15.77 6.08
N ALA A 620 22.95 -15.95 4.85
CA ALA A 620 22.88 -14.91 3.84
C ALA A 620 21.45 -14.42 3.63
N LEU A 621 21.30 -13.11 3.47
CA LEU A 621 20.10 -12.53 2.92
C LEU A 621 20.14 -12.68 1.40
N LEU A 622 19.21 -13.43 0.85
CA LEU A 622 19.16 -13.83 -0.55
C LEU A 622 18.05 -13.08 -1.31
N LEU A 623 18.22 -12.94 -2.62
CA LEU A 623 17.24 -12.39 -3.54
C LEU A 623 17.29 -13.15 -4.86
N LEU A 624 16.17 -13.69 -5.31
CA LEU A 624 16.03 -14.32 -6.62
C LEU A 624 15.32 -13.35 -7.57
N ARG A 625 16.04 -12.87 -8.59
CA ARG A 625 15.48 -12.02 -9.64
C ARG A 625 15.10 -12.82 -10.87
N ASN A 626 13.99 -12.43 -11.50
CA ASN A 626 13.57 -12.91 -12.80
C ASN A 626 13.79 -11.79 -13.83
N HIS A 627 14.78 -11.97 -14.71
CA HIS A 627 15.13 -10.97 -15.72
C HIS A 627 14.19 -10.95 -16.93
N THR A 628 13.34 -11.96 -17.09
CA THR A 628 12.32 -12.03 -18.17
C THR A 628 11.08 -11.26 -17.79
N LYS A 629 10.57 -11.43 -16.56
CA LYS A 629 9.30 -10.86 -16.06
C LYS A 629 9.40 -10.33 -14.62
N GLY A 630 10.55 -9.83 -14.19
CA GLY A 630 10.76 -9.42 -12.81
C GLY A 630 9.91 -8.21 -12.40
N LYS A 631 9.08 -8.33 -11.36
CA LYS A 631 8.42 -7.21 -10.69
C LYS A 631 8.17 -7.47 -9.22
N GLU A 632 7.73 -8.66 -8.84
CA GLU A 632 7.47 -9.03 -7.46
C GLU A 632 8.56 -9.98 -7.00
N GLU A 633 9.62 -9.43 -6.39
CA GLU A 633 10.78 -10.19 -5.92
C GLU A 633 11.01 -9.84 -4.47
N ARG A 634 11.22 -10.86 -3.63
CA ARG A 634 11.34 -10.63 -2.20
C ARG A 634 12.63 -11.23 -1.65
N ILE A 635 13.19 -10.58 -0.64
CA ILE A 635 14.33 -11.09 0.10
C ILE A 635 13.91 -12.27 1.01
N PHE A 636 14.84 -13.22 1.14
CA PHE A 636 14.65 -14.40 2.00
C PHE A 636 15.99 -14.87 2.60
N THR A 637 15.92 -15.64 3.66
CA THR A 637 17.00 -16.48 4.14
C THR A 637 16.72 -17.93 3.76
N TYR A 638 17.73 -18.78 3.74
CA TYR A 638 17.54 -20.21 3.48
C TYR A 638 17.89 -21.02 4.73
N GLU A 639 16.86 -21.61 5.32
CA GLU A 639 16.95 -22.25 6.63
C GLU A 639 16.29 -23.62 6.59
N ASN A 640 16.96 -24.64 7.10
CA ASN A 640 16.43 -26.02 7.19
C ASN A 640 15.90 -26.57 5.83
N GLY A 641 16.51 -26.17 4.71
CA GLY A 641 16.11 -26.64 3.38
C GLY A 641 14.97 -25.84 2.73
N GLU A 642 14.54 -24.71 3.31
CA GLU A 642 13.42 -23.91 2.86
C GLU A 642 13.75 -22.42 2.72
N GLN A 643 13.01 -21.72 1.82
CA GLN A 643 13.05 -20.27 1.69
C GLN A 643 12.20 -19.61 2.79
N VAL A 644 12.85 -18.91 3.72
CA VAL A 644 12.19 -18.13 4.79
C VAL A 644 12.08 -16.67 4.34
N TRP A 645 10.87 -16.21 4.14
CA TRP A 645 10.55 -14.92 3.53
C TRP A 645 10.40 -13.79 4.55
N TRP A 646 10.93 -12.62 4.14
CA TRP A 646 10.93 -11.42 4.97
C TRP A 646 10.13 -10.26 4.36
#